data_3b599788b2167874deddd63b898c1f64
#
_entry.id   3b599788b2167874deddd63b898c1f64
#
_cell.length_a   1.000
_cell.length_b   1.000
_cell.length_c   1.000
_cell.angle_alpha   90.00
_cell.angle_beta   90.00
_cell.angle_gamma   90.00
#
_symmetry.space_group_name_H-M   'P 1'
#
loop_
_entity.id
_entity.type
_entity.pdbx_description
1 polymer ?
#
loop_
_entity_poly.entity_id
_entity_poly.type
_entity_poly.pdbx_seq_one_letter_code
_entity_poly.pdbx_strand_id
1 'polypeptide(L)'
;ATGSYPFVPPIEGSSGNARLVYRTLDDLDGIRAAAAGARRGVVVGGGLLGLEAANALKSLGLEAHVVEFAPRLMPVQLDGEGGAALKAQIEALGVGVHLARATQSVSAGETYRYRMNFDGGEHLETDLIVFSAGIRPQDALGRGCGLDIAARGGVVIDNHCRSSDPRIFAIGECASWNGSVFGLVAPGYSMARNLAALLMGEAAVAFTGADMSTKLKLLGVDVGSIGDAHGATPGSRSYRFIDEASASYRRLIVSADGKRVLGAVLVGDNSYYDTLLQYAQNGIKLPADPSGLILPHTEGAPTLGPDALPASATICSCHNVSKGAVCCQVDAGVTDLGELKAATKAATGCGGCNALLKLVFDAELAARGVAVDKSLCEHFAYTRQELYGIVRVEGIQSFAELLAKHGRGHVGCDICKPTVGSILASCWNQPITDPALIPLQDTNDTFMANMQKNGTYSVVPRIPGGEITPDGLLAIGAVAKKYDLYTKITGGQRIDLFGAQLHELPDIWAELIAAGFETGHAYGKSLRTVKSCVGSTWCRYGVQDSVGMALLLEDRYKGLRSPHKIKFAVSGCTRECAEAQSKDVGVIATENGWNLYVAGNGGMRPRHAELFATDLDDETLIRYIDRFLMFYVRTADRLQRTSVWRESLEGGLDYLKEVIIDDSLNLAAELEAQMQLVIDRYECEWANALKDPEKLKRFRTFVNQQGGDPDIQFVEERGQRRPVRADELALIPLFEEVV
;
A
#
# COMPACT_ATOMS: atom_id res chain seq x y z
N ALA A 1 24.53 9.03 16.09
CA ALA A 1 23.63 8.06 15.46
C ALA A 1 24.30 7.46 14.22
N THR A 2 25.24 6.54 14.42
CA THR A 2 26.01 5.90 13.33
C THR A 2 25.40 4.57 12.86
N GLY A 3 24.37 4.07 13.58
CA GLY A 3 23.66 2.86 13.22
C GLY A 3 24.43 1.57 13.55
N SER A 4 24.25 0.57 12.69
CA SER A 4 24.84 -0.75 12.81
C SER A 4 25.25 -1.30 11.44
N TYR A 5 26.04 -2.38 11.46
CA TYR A 5 26.42 -3.13 10.26
C TYR A 5 26.08 -4.62 10.43
N PRO A 6 25.88 -5.38 9.32
CA PRO A 6 25.59 -6.80 9.40
C PRO A 6 26.77 -7.58 9.99
N PHE A 7 26.45 -8.51 10.88
CA PHE A 7 27.46 -9.41 11.42
C PHE A 7 27.64 -10.61 10.49
N VAL A 8 28.86 -10.80 10.03
CA VAL A 8 29.28 -11.99 9.28
C VAL A 8 30.23 -12.77 10.17
N PRO A 9 29.89 -13.99 10.60
CA PRO A 9 30.79 -14.85 11.36
C PRO A 9 32.09 -15.09 10.59
N PRO A 10 33.23 -15.20 11.26
CA PRO A 10 34.52 -15.51 10.63
C PRO A 10 34.56 -16.99 10.22
N ILE A 11 34.01 -17.31 9.06
CA ILE A 11 33.95 -18.65 8.49
C ILE A 11 35.05 -18.80 7.44
N GLU A 12 35.92 -19.79 7.61
CA GLU A 12 37.01 -20.07 6.68
C GLU A 12 36.45 -20.39 5.27
N GLY A 13 37.09 -19.84 4.25
CA GLY A 13 36.70 -20.03 2.84
C GLY A 13 35.49 -19.20 2.38
N SER A 14 34.86 -18.44 3.25
CA SER A 14 33.75 -17.55 2.82
C SER A 14 34.29 -16.30 2.11
N SER A 15 34.01 -16.14 0.80
CA SER A 15 34.40 -14.98 -0.01
C SER A 15 33.50 -14.84 -1.24
N GLY A 16 33.46 -13.66 -1.86
CA GLY A 16 32.63 -13.40 -3.03
C GLY A 16 31.18 -13.80 -2.80
N ASN A 17 30.59 -14.58 -3.71
CA ASN A 17 29.19 -15.05 -3.60
C ASN A 17 28.94 -16.02 -2.40
N ALA A 18 29.98 -16.47 -1.72
CA ALA A 18 29.88 -17.19 -0.44
C ALA A 18 29.92 -16.26 0.78
N ARG A 19 29.82 -14.94 0.58
CA ARG A 19 29.84 -13.92 1.66
C ARG A 19 28.97 -12.72 1.36
N LEU A 20 27.77 -12.94 0.85
CA LEU A 20 26.79 -11.89 0.63
C LEU A 20 26.11 -11.51 1.94
N VAL A 21 25.60 -10.29 2.03
CA VAL A 21 24.81 -9.80 3.17
C VAL A 21 23.48 -9.24 2.67
N TYR A 22 22.51 -9.09 3.57
CA TYR A 22 21.19 -8.56 3.24
C TYR A 22 20.88 -7.37 4.16
N ARG A 23 21.20 -6.14 3.70
CA ARG A 23 21.03 -4.92 4.51
C ARG A 23 20.68 -3.68 3.68
N THR A 24 21.37 -3.46 2.57
CA THR A 24 21.24 -2.28 1.72
C THR A 24 20.71 -2.66 0.35
N LEU A 25 20.35 -1.64 -0.47
CA LEU A 25 19.96 -1.86 -1.87
C LEU A 25 21.13 -2.43 -2.68
N ASP A 26 22.35 -1.95 -2.43
CA ASP A 26 23.57 -2.48 -3.10
C ASP A 26 23.79 -3.96 -2.79
N ASP A 27 23.51 -4.39 -1.53
CA ASP A 27 23.57 -5.80 -1.16
C ASP A 27 22.54 -6.62 -1.94
N LEU A 28 21.32 -6.08 -2.11
CA LEU A 28 20.26 -6.73 -2.88
C LEU A 28 20.64 -6.88 -4.36
N ASP A 29 21.24 -5.86 -4.95
CA ASP A 29 21.74 -5.91 -6.32
C ASP A 29 22.89 -6.94 -6.46
N GLY A 30 23.77 -7.03 -5.46
CA GLY A 30 24.79 -8.08 -5.37
C GLY A 30 24.19 -9.49 -5.30
N ILE A 31 23.14 -9.68 -4.49
CA ILE A 31 22.41 -10.95 -4.41
C ILE A 31 21.74 -11.29 -5.75
N ARG A 32 21.10 -10.33 -6.41
CA ARG A 32 20.47 -10.51 -7.72
C ARG A 32 21.50 -10.93 -8.78
N ALA A 33 22.65 -10.26 -8.80
CA ALA A 33 23.73 -10.61 -9.73
C ALA A 33 24.28 -12.02 -9.48
N ALA A 34 24.46 -12.40 -8.21
CA ALA A 34 24.93 -13.73 -7.80
C ALA A 34 23.90 -14.83 -8.09
N ALA A 35 22.61 -14.50 -8.06
CA ALA A 35 21.50 -15.43 -8.35
C ALA A 35 21.41 -15.76 -9.85
N ALA A 36 21.97 -14.94 -10.74
CA ALA A 36 21.96 -15.20 -12.15
C ALA A 36 22.72 -16.51 -12.49
N GLY A 37 21.99 -17.54 -12.94
CA GLY A 37 22.52 -18.86 -13.23
C GLY A 37 22.74 -19.76 -11.99
N ALA A 38 22.37 -19.30 -10.79
CA ALA A 38 22.37 -20.11 -9.59
C ALA A 38 21.07 -20.95 -9.51
N ARG A 39 21.14 -22.12 -8.86
CA ARG A 39 20.00 -23.03 -8.65
C ARG A 39 19.57 -23.07 -7.19
N ARG A 40 20.52 -22.96 -6.25
CA ARG A 40 20.30 -23.04 -4.81
C ARG A 40 20.99 -21.87 -4.10
N GLY A 41 20.28 -21.29 -3.13
CA GLY A 41 20.80 -20.26 -2.25
C GLY A 41 20.57 -20.59 -0.78
N VAL A 42 21.54 -20.30 0.06
CA VAL A 42 21.47 -20.52 1.50
C VAL A 42 21.56 -19.19 2.24
N VAL A 43 20.68 -19.02 3.22
CA VAL A 43 20.75 -17.90 4.18
C VAL A 43 21.27 -18.44 5.52
N VAL A 44 22.30 -17.82 6.04
CA VAL A 44 22.83 -18.09 7.39
C VAL A 44 22.23 -17.11 8.38
N GLY A 45 21.34 -17.61 9.23
CA GLY A 45 20.55 -16.88 10.22
C GLY A 45 19.04 -17.01 9.99
N GLY A 46 18.35 -17.63 10.95
CA GLY A 46 16.90 -17.86 10.93
C GLY A 46 16.08 -16.81 11.71
N GLY A 47 16.62 -15.59 11.86
CA GLY A 47 15.93 -14.45 12.42
C GLY A 47 15.05 -13.73 11.38
N LEU A 48 14.51 -12.56 11.76
CA LEU A 48 13.63 -11.71 10.93
C LEU A 48 14.16 -11.51 9.51
N LEU A 49 15.28 -10.82 9.38
CA LEU A 49 15.89 -10.49 8.08
C LEU A 49 16.37 -11.73 7.33
N GLY A 50 16.74 -12.81 8.05
CA GLY A 50 17.14 -14.07 7.42
C GLY A 50 15.99 -14.75 6.68
N LEU A 51 14.81 -14.76 7.26
CA LEU A 51 13.61 -15.33 6.63
C LEU A 51 13.13 -14.45 5.46
N GLU A 52 13.28 -13.12 5.56
CA GLU A 52 13.04 -12.21 4.43
C GLU A 52 14.04 -12.44 3.29
N ALA A 53 15.33 -12.61 3.60
CA ALA A 53 16.35 -12.95 2.62
C ALA A 53 16.06 -14.30 1.93
N ALA A 54 15.59 -15.30 2.67
CA ALA A 54 15.19 -16.59 2.11
C ALA A 54 13.98 -16.44 1.15
N ASN A 55 13.03 -15.57 1.49
CA ASN A 55 11.94 -15.21 0.58
C ASN A 55 12.44 -14.52 -0.69
N ALA A 56 13.41 -13.62 -0.57
CA ALA A 56 14.03 -12.97 -1.71
C ALA A 56 14.71 -13.99 -2.64
N LEU A 57 15.48 -14.94 -2.09
CA LEU A 57 16.10 -16.01 -2.88
C LEU A 57 15.06 -16.89 -3.60
N LYS A 58 13.99 -17.27 -2.90
CA LYS A 58 12.88 -18.01 -3.50
C LYS A 58 12.20 -17.22 -4.62
N SER A 59 11.98 -15.92 -4.43
CA SER A 59 11.38 -15.03 -5.44
C SER A 59 12.28 -14.85 -6.67
N LEU A 60 13.58 -15.03 -6.52
CA LEU A 60 14.55 -15.09 -7.62
C LEU A 60 14.60 -16.47 -8.31
N GLY A 61 13.76 -17.42 -7.92
CA GLY A 61 13.64 -18.74 -8.52
C GLY A 61 14.63 -19.78 -8.02
N LEU A 62 15.33 -19.50 -6.91
CA LEU A 62 16.28 -20.44 -6.32
C LEU A 62 15.59 -21.41 -5.35
N GLU A 63 16.14 -22.63 -5.24
CA GLU A 63 15.90 -23.50 -4.09
C GLU A 63 16.50 -22.84 -2.85
N ALA A 64 15.64 -22.31 -1.98
CA ALA A 64 16.06 -21.52 -0.82
C ALA A 64 16.18 -22.37 0.44
N HIS A 65 17.27 -22.20 1.17
CA HIS A 65 17.52 -22.85 2.45
C HIS A 65 17.90 -21.83 3.51
N VAL A 66 17.54 -22.11 4.77
CA VAL A 66 17.94 -21.36 5.96
C VAL A 66 18.75 -22.26 6.87
N VAL A 67 19.93 -21.80 7.26
CA VAL A 67 20.80 -22.44 8.26
C VAL A 67 20.79 -21.59 9.51
N GLU A 68 20.34 -22.13 10.64
CA GLU A 68 20.25 -21.43 11.92
C GLU A 68 21.09 -22.16 12.97
N PHE A 69 21.94 -21.42 13.66
CA PHE A 69 22.78 -21.91 14.75
C PHE A 69 21.94 -22.32 15.98
N ALA A 70 20.88 -21.59 16.27
CA ALA A 70 19.98 -21.89 17.38
C ALA A 70 19.11 -23.13 17.07
N PRO A 71 18.54 -23.78 18.11
CA PRO A 71 17.68 -24.95 17.93
C PRO A 71 16.28 -24.61 17.41
N ARG A 72 16.00 -23.34 17.06
CA ARG A 72 14.71 -22.86 16.52
C ARG A 72 14.86 -21.61 15.71
N LEU A 73 13.89 -21.35 14.84
CA LEU A 73 13.76 -20.07 14.13
C LEU A 73 13.38 -18.95 15.10
N MET A 74 13.81 -17.73 14.80
CA MET A 74 13.52 -16.50 15.57
C MET A 74 13.74 -16.68 17.08
N PRO A 75 14.90 -17.12 17.52
CA PRO A 75 15.15 -17.55 18.91
C PRO A 75 14.95 -16.43 19.95
N VAL A 76 15.00 -15.15 19.52
CA VAL A 76 14.78 -13.99 20.39
C VAL A 76 13.28 -13.73 20.59
N GLN A 77 12.45 -13.91 19.57
CA GLN A 77 11.04 -13.59 19.56
C GLN A 77 10.14 -14.77 19.95
N LEU A 78 10.56 -16.00 19.65
CA LEU A 78 9.72 -17.18 19.80
C LEU A 78 10.27 -18.16 20.84
N ASP A 79 9.37 -18.82 21.55
CA ASP A 79 9.69 -19.99 22.37
C ASP A 79 9.84 -21.26 21.51
N GLY A 80 10.04 -22.42 22.14
CA GLY A 80 10.29 -23.68 21.42
C GLY A 80 9.14 -24.10 20.52
N GLU A 81 7.92 -24.04 21.04
CA GLU A 81 6.71 -24.45 20.32
C GLU A 81 6.37 -23.47 19.19
N GLY A 82 6.48 -22.16 19.44
CA GLY A 82 6.31 -21.13 18.40
C GLY A 82 7.34 -21.25 17.28
N GLY A 83 8.60 -21.53 17.62
CA GLY A 83 9.65 -21.78 16.63
C GLY A 83 9.42 -23.04 15.81
N ALA A 84 8.86 -24.10 16.41
CA ALA A 84 8.49 -25.33 15.70
C ALA A 84 7.30 -25.11 14.74
N ALA A 85 6.27 -24.38 15.18
CA ALA A 85 5.14 -24.02 14.33
C ALA A 85 5.58 -23.17 13.14
N LEU A 86 6.44 -22.16 13.37
CA LEU A 86 7.02 -21.36 12.29
C LEU A 86 7.82 -22.21 11.30
N LYS A 87 8.68 -23.11 11.81
CA LYS A 87 9.45 -24.02 10.96
C LYS A 87 8.55 -24.84 10.03
N ALA A 88 7.51 -25.47 10.58
CA ALA A 88 6.58 -26.28 9.81
C ALA A 88 5.91 -25.48 8.67
N GLN A 89 5.50 -24.25 8.93
CA GLN A 89 4.90 -23.37 7.92
C GLN A 89 5.93 -22.93 6.86
N ILE A 90 7.16 -22.59 7.25
CA ILE A 90 8.22 -22.19 6.31
C ILE A 90 8.63 -23.37 5.41
N GLU A 91 8.72 -24.58 5.95
CA GLU A 91 9.01 -25.80 5.16
C GLU A 91 7.85 -26.15 4.22
N ALA A 92 6.61 -26.00 4.64
CA ALA A 92 5.43 -26.17 3.78
C ALA A 92 5.43 -25.18 2.60
N LEU A 93 6.07 -24.04 2.72
CA LEU A 93 6.28 -23.06 1.65
C LEU A 93 7.45 -23.44 0.73
N GLY A 94 8.14 -24.57 0.95
CA GLY A 94 9.24 -25.06 0.11
C GLY A 94 10.60 -24.42 0.40
N VAL A 95 10.81 -23.89 1.60
CA VAL A 95 12.13 -23.43 2.08
C VAL A 95 12.73 -24.48 3.00
N GLY A 96 13.93 -24.98 2.69
CA GLY A 96 14.64 -25.93 3.55
C GLY A 96 15.12 -25.26 4.83
N VAL A 97 14.87 -25.87 6.02
CA VAL A 97 15.26 -25.30 7.32
C VAL A 97 16.20 -26.26 8.06
N HIS A 98 17.42 -25.79 8.35
CA HIS A 98 18.48 -26.52 9.04
C HIS A 98 18.77 -25.83 10.38
N LEU A 99 18.24 -26.40 11.45
CA LEU A 99 18.42 -25.87 12.81
C LEU A 99 19.61 -26.53 13.55
N ALA A 100 20.14 -25.86 14.56
CA ALA A 100 21.28 -26.30 15.35
C ALA A 100 22.49 -26.64 14.45
N ARG A 101 22.77 -25.84 13.45
CA ARG A 101 23.87 -26.02 12.50
C ARG A 101 24.83 -24.83 12.54
N ALA A 102 26.07 -25.08 12.97
CA ALA A 102 27.15 -24.11 12.92
C ALA A 102 28.01 -24.36 11.68
N THR A 103 28.03 -23.40 10.75
CA THR A 103 28.94 -23.48 9.59
C THR A 103 30.37 -23.26 10.06
N GLN A 104 31.24 -24.25 9.87
CA GLN A 104 32.67 -24.20 10.24
C GLN A 104 33.55 -23.66 9.12
N SER A 105 33.29 -24.12 7.89
CA SER A 105 34.03 -23.68 6.69
C SER A 105 33.19 -23.77 5.44
N VAL A 106 33.64 -23.07 4.42
CA VAL A 106 33.11 -23.15 3.05
C VAL A 106 34.21 -23.61 2.13
N SER A 107 33.96 -24.67 1.35
CA SER A 107 34.87 -25.23 0.37
C SER A 107 34.21 -25.32 -1.01
N ALA A 108 34.93 -25.73 -2.04
CA ALA A 108 34.34 -26.03 -3.34
C ALA A 108 33.37 -27.18 -3.22
N GLY A 109 32.19 -27.05 -3.83
CA GLY A 109 31.16 -28.10 -3.90
C GLY A 109 31.40 -29.05 -5.07
N GLU A 110 30.70 -30.18 -5.08
CA GLU A 110 30.73 -31.18 -6.14
C GLU A 110 29.61 -30.96 -7.16
N THR A 111 28.40 -30.66 -6.67
CA THR A 111 27.19 -30.45 -7.50
C THR A 111 26.85 -28.97 -7.65
N TYR A 112 27.12 -28.18 -6.61
CA TYR A 112 26.92 -26.73 -6.56
C TYR A 112 28.28 -26.04 -6.36
N ARG A 113 28.31 -24.72 -6.48
CA ARG A 113 29.55 -23.93 -6.44
C ARG A 113 30.30 -24.07 -5.09
N TYR A 114 29.56 -24.11 -3.99
CA TYR A 114 30.09 -24.13 -2.62
C TYR A 114 29.55 -25.30 -1.84
N ARG A 115 30.35 -25.78 -0.88
CA ARG A 115 29.98 -26.74 0.15
C ARG A 115 30.15 -26.06 1.50
N MET A 116 29.08 -25.92 2.25
CA MET A 116 29.07 -25.47 3.63
C MET A 116 29.26 -26.69 4.55
N ASN A 117 30.34 -26.73 5.30
CA ASN A 117 30.64 -27.82 6.23
C ASN A 117 30.17 -27.44 7.64
N PHE A 118 29.38 -28.29 8.26
CA PHE A 118 28.81 -28.06 9.57
C PHE A 118 29.59 -28.83 10.66
N ASP A 119 29.35 -28.40 11.89
CA ASP A 119 29.76 -29.16 13.06
C ASP A 119 29.11 -30.56 13.01
N GLY A 120 29.91 -31.62 13.33
CA GLY A 120 29.44 -33.00 13.24
C GLY A 120 29.63 -33.69 11.87
N GLY A 121 30.23 -33.02 10.88
CA GLY A 121 30.60 -33.61 9.58
C GLY A 121 29.51 -33.63 8.52
N GLU A 122 28.33 -33.10 8.80
CA GLU A 122 27.28 -32.87 7.79
C GLU A 122 27.65 -31.66 6.90
N HIS A 123 27.07 -31.59 5.71
CA HIS A 123 27.31 -30.48 4.80
C HIS A 123 26.06 -30.16 3.98
N LEU A 124 26.05 -28.94 3.40
CA LEU A 124 25.03 -28.47 2.46
C LEU A 124 25.73 -27.79 1.29
N GLU A 125 25.42 -28.18 0.06
CA GLU A 125 25.95 -27.54 -1.14
C GLU A 125 25.00 -26.44 -1.65
N THR A 126 25.57 -25.35 -2.18
CA THR A 126 24.85 -24.19 -2.65
C THR A 126 25.65 -23.38 -3.68
N ASP A 127 24.96 -22.51 -4.45
CA ASP A 127 25.62 -21.62 -5.41
C ASP A 127 25.94 -20.24 -4.83
N LEU A 128 25.24 -19.84 -3.76
CA LEU A 128 25.50 -18.57 -3.05
C LEU A 128 25.10 -18.66 -1.57
N ILE A 129 25.74 -17.83 -0.74
CA ILE A 129 25.48 -17.78 0.71
C ILE A 129 25.24 -16.32 1.10
N VAL A 130 24.10 -16.07 1.75
CA VAL A 130 23.71 -14.77 2.30
C VAL A 130 23.75 -14.81 3.82
N PHE A 131 24.52 -13.92 4.45
CA PHE A 131 24.60 -13.81 5.89
C PHE A 131 23.57 -12.82 6.43
N SER A 132 22.78 -13.28 7.35
CA SER A 132 21.81 -12.51 8.13
C SER A 132 21.85 -12.92 9.61
N ALA A 133 23.07 -13.04 10.15
CA ALA A 133 23.34 -13.55 11.49
C ALA A 133 23.32 -12.47 12.59
N GLY A 134 22.53 -11.41 12.39
CA GLY A 134 22.37 -10.28 13.28
C GLY A 134 23.23 -9.07 12.91
N ILE A 135 23.31 -8.10 13.81
CA ILE A 135 23.97 -6.81 13.60
C ILE A 135 25.05 -6.54 14.66
N ARG A 136 25.94 -5.61 14.35
CA ARG A 136 26.88 -5.02 15.30
C ARG A 136 26.75 -3.50 15.27
N PRO A 137 26.78 -2.82 16.43
CA PRO A 137 26.81 -1.37 16.52
C PRO A 137 27.98 -0.78 15.74
N GLN A 138 27.70 0.31 14.99
CA GLN A 138 28.74 1.09 14.33
C GLN A 138 29.35 2.06 15.34
N ASP A 139 30.22 1.58 16.21
CA ASP A 139 30.80 2.28 17.35
C ASP A 139 32.26 2.73 17.13
N ALA A 140 32.77 2.64 15.91
CA ALA A 140 34.16 2.96 15.57
C ALA A 140 34.55 4.40 15.96
N LEU A 141 33.66 5.38 15.73
CA LEU A 141 33.87 6.76 16.14
C LEU A 141 33.96 6.90 17.66
N GLY A 142 33.08 6.20 18.40
CA GLY A 142 33.10 6.18 19.87
C GLY A 142 34.44 5.62 20.42
N ARG A 143 34.90 4.52 19.84
CA ARG A 143 36.22 3.94 20.17
C ARG A 143 37.37 4.91 19.86
N GLY A 144 37.32 5.55 18.70
CA GLY A 144 38.31 6.54 18.27
C GLY A 144 38.37 7.80 19.17
N CYS A 145 37.25 8.16 19.80
CA CYS A 145 37.13 9.28 20.75
C CYS A 145 37.39 8.84 22.21
N GLY A 146 37.64 7.56 22.48
CA GLY A 146 37.88 7.04 23.85
C GLY A 146 36.63 6.96 24.72
N LEU A 147 35.44 6.85 24.12
CA LEU A 147 34.18 6.65 24.85
C LEU A 147 34.08 5.21 25.38
N ASP A 148 33.33 5.04 26.46
CA ASP A 148 33.00 3.72 26.98
C ASP A 148 32.16 2.93 25.99
N ILE A 149 32.61 1.73 25.66
CA ILE A 149 31.96 0.82 24.73
C ILE A 149 31.57 -0.46 25.47
N ALA A 150 30.34 -0.91 25.30
CA ALA A 150 29.83 -2.12 25.90
C ALA A 150 30.56 -3.38 25.35
N ALA A 151 30.59 -4.47 26.12
CA ALA A 151 31.28 -5.71 25.76
C ALA A 151 30.82 -6.32 24.43
N ARG A 152 29.55 -6.16 24.08
CA ARG A 152 28.95 -6.60 22.79
C ARG A 152 28.96 -5.52 21.69
N GLY A 153 29.64 -4.40 21.92
CA GLY A 153 29.64 -3.20 21.09
C GLY A 153 28.57 -2.20 21.51
N GLY A 154 28.67 -1.00 20.95
CA GLY A 154 27.79 0.14 21.20
C GLY A 154 28.29 1.07 22.28
N VAL A 155 28.14 2.38 22.04
CA VAL A 155 28.51 3.43 22.98
C VAL A 155 27.63 3.34 24.22
N VAL A 156 28.23 3.19 25.39
CA VAL A 156 27.46 3.13 26.66
C VAL A 156 26.81 4.48 26.92
N ILE A 157 25.51 4.45 27.23
CA ILE A 157 24.74 5.66 27.52
C ILE A 157 23.97 5.57 28.83
N ASP A 158 23.73 6.73 29.44
CA ASP A 158 22.84 6.88 30.58
C ASP A 158 21.35 7.01 30.12
N ASN A 159 20.46 7.26 31.08
CA ASN A 159 19.02 7.44 30.83
C ASN A 159 18.69 8.71 30.02
N HIS A 160 19.65 9.60 29.80
CA HIS A 160 19.51 10.81 28.98
C HIS A 160 20.32 10.72 27.69
N CYS A 161 20.70 9.51 27.27
CA CYS A 161 21.49 9.22 26.08
C CYS A 161 22.90 9.83 26.09
N ARG A 162 23.45 10.24 27.26
CA ARG A 162 24.82 10.76 27.40
C ARG A 162 25.80 9.62 27.44
N SER A 163 26.91 9.79 26.76
CA SER A 163 28.06 8.88 26.82
C SER A 163 28.94 9.15 28.07
N SER A 164 30.10 8.53 28.15
CA SER A 164 31.13 8.82 29.16
C SER A 164 31.70 10.26 29.06
N ASP A 165 31.62 10.91 27.90
CA ASP A 165 31.84 12.35 27.75
C ASP A 165 30.47 13.08 27.81
N PRO A 166 30.25 14.00 28.79
CA PRO A 166 28.96 14.65 28.98
C PRO A 166 28.52 15.56 27.83
N ARG A 167 29.38 15.86 26.86
CA ARG A 167 29.12 16.66 25.67
C ARG A 167 28.76 15.78 24.46
N ILE A 168 28.90 14.45 24.58
CA ILE A 168 28.67 13.50 23.50
C ILE A 168 27.48 12.61 23.87
N PHE A 169 26.53 12.53 22.95
CA PHE A 169 25.33 11.70 23.07
C PHE A 169 25.35 10.62 21.98
N ALA A 170 24.79 9.44 22.30
CA ALA A 170 24.58 8.39 21.33
C ALA A 170 23.13 7.89 21.39
N ILE A 171 22.53 7.70 20.22
CA ILE A 171 21.14 7.23 20.06
C ILE A 171 21.03 6.18 18.95
N GLY A 172 20.01 5.32 19.03
CA GLY A 172 19.72 4.29 18.02
C GLY A 172 20.64 3.07 18.16
N GLU A 173 20.86 2.36 17.05
CA GLU A 173 21.55 1.06 17.03
C GLU A 173 23.04 1.11 17.40
N CYS A 174 23.67 2.29 17.41
CA CYS A 174 25.05 2.45 17.85
C CYS A 174 25.20 2.61 19.37
N ALA A 175 24.09 2.79 20.10
CA ALA A 175 24.08 3.01 21.54
C ALA A 175 23.85 1.69 22.30
N SER A 176 24.43 1.59 23.50
CA SER A 176 24.16 0.52 24.46
C SER A 176 23.65 1.13 25.75
N TRP A 177 22.37 0.84 26.07
CA TRP A 177 21.74 1.25 27.31
C TRP A 177 21.58 0.05 28.23
N ASN A 178 22.07 0.18 29.46
CA ASN A 178 21.99 -0.89 30.45
C ASN A 178 22.46 -2.26 29.93
N GLY A 179 23.54 -2.27 29.12
CA GLY A 179 24.11 -3.47 28.50
C GLY A 179 23.35 -4.03 27.32
N SER A 180 22.24 -3.39 26.93
CA SER A 180 21.39 -3.80 25.80
C SER A 180 21.60 -2.91 24.58
N VAL A 181 21.63 -3.53 23.39
CA VAL A 181 21.65 -2.89 22.09
C VAL A 181 20.32 -3.20 21.40
N PHE A 182 19.71 -2.19 20.80
CA PHE A 182 18.39 -2.30 20.19
C PHE A 182 18.52 -2.39 18.66
N GLY A 183 18.12 -3.51 18.08
CA GLY A 183 18.15 -3.76 16.64
C GLY A 183 16.83 -3.37 15.93
N LEU A 184 16.05 -2.46 16.50
CA LEU A 184 14.81 -1.93 15.94
C LEU A 184 14.87 -0.40 15.91
N VAL A 185 14.09 0.22 15.00
CA VAL A 185 14.08 1.67 14.84
C VAL A 185 13.32 2.41 15.95
N ALA A 186 12.25 1.81 16.50
CA ALA A 186 11.39 2.44 17.50
C ALA A 186 12.11 2.88 18.78
N PRO A 187 13.04 2.09 19.36
CA PRO A 187 13.90 2.55 20.47
C PRO A 187 14.70 3.81 20.13
N GLY A 188 15.25 3.89 18.90
CA GLY A 188 15.99 5.04 18.41
C GLY A 188 15.15 6.32 18.37
N TYR A 189 13.89 6.23 17.97
CA TYR A 189 12.96 7.38 18.01
C TYR A 189 12.66 7.84 19.44
N SER A 190 12.52 6.89 20.37
CA SER A 190 12.31 7.23 21.78
C SER A 190 13.53 7.95 22.36
N MET A 191 14.74 7.46 22.05
CA MET A 191 15.99 8.13 22.43
C MET A 191 16.12 9.52 21.80
N ALA A 192 15.76 9.67 20.52
CA ALA A 192 15.85 10.94 19.81
C ALA A 192 14.91 11.99 20.40
N ARG A 193 13.65 11.63 20.71
CA ARG A 193 12.70 12.54 21.37
C ARG A 193 13.20 12.99 22.74
N ASN A 194 13.72 12.07 23.52
CA ASN A 194 14.24 12.33 24.86
C ASN A 194 15.45 13.27 24.81
N LEU A 195 16.38 13.00 23.89
CA LEU A 195 17.54 13.85 23.67
C LEU A 195 17.15 15.26 23.17
N ALA A 196 16.20 15.34 22.23
CA ALA A 196 15.71 16.63 21.73
C ALA A 196 15.11 17.48 22.85
N ALA A 197 14.22 16.91 23.67
CA ALA A 197 13.65 17.61 24.84
C ALA A 197 14.74 18.10 25.82
N LEU A 198 15.73 17.24 26.10
CA LEU A 198 16.88 17.62 26.93
C LEU A 198 17.67 18.82 26.38
N LEU A 199 17.97 18.80 25.08
CA LEU A 199 18.74 19.87 24.42
C LEU A 199 17.94 21.18 24.30
N MET A 200 16.63 21.10 24.22
CA MET A 200 15.72 22.26 24.20
C MET A 200 15.48 22.84 25.59
N GLY A 201 15.99 22.22 26.65
CA GLY A 201 15.75 22.64 28.04
C GLY A 201 14.34 22.33 28.53
N GLU A 202 13.63 21.43 27.86
CA GLU A 202 12.32 20.97 28.30
C GLU A 202 12.45 19.84 29.34
N ALA A 203 11.36 19.51 30.02
CA ALA A 203 11.32 18.40 30.96
C ALA A 203 11.51 17.07 30.22
N ALA A 204 12.77 16.63 30.09
CA ALA A 204 13.11 15.38 29.43
C ALA A 204 12.67 14.18 30.27
N VAL A 205 11.90 13.28 29.68
CA VAL A 205 11.54 11.99 30.29
C VAL A 205 12.75 11.05 30.15
N ALA A 206 13.21 10.46 31.24
CA ALA A 206 14.35 9.53 31.20
C ALA A 206 14.03 8.32 30.32
N PHE A 207 14.98 7.90 29.48
CA PHE A 207 14.87 6.67 28.72
C PHE A 207 14.99 5.48 29.69
N THR A 208 13.94 4.68 29.79
CA THR A 208 13.85 3.53 30.72
C THR A 208 13.75 2.21 29.98
N GLY A 209 14.19 2.18 28.73
CA GLY A 209 14.08 1.04 27.82
C GLY A 209 13.06 1.29 26.72
N ALA A 210 12.85 0.30 25.89
CA ALA A 210 11.92 0.37 24.77
C ALA A 210 11.16 -0.95 24.63
N ASP A 211 9.95 -0.85 24.11
CA ASP A 211 9.18 -2.01 23.71
C ASP A 211 9.83 -2.66 22.48
N MET A 212 10.13 -3.96 22.61
CA MET A 212 10.72 -4.79 21.56
C MET A 212 9.69 -5.71 20.89
N SER A 213 8.41 -5.44 21.13
CA SER A 213 7.31 -6.19 20.50
C SER A 213 7.40 -6.09 18.99
N THR A 214 7.14 -7.20 18.32
CA THR A 214 7.23 -7.32 16.86
C THR A 214 5.99 -7.97 16.28
N LYS A 215 5.46 -7.40 15.20
CA LYS A 215 4.37 -7.95 14.38
C LYS A 215 4.85 -8.03 12.94
N LEU A 216 4.86 -9.21 12.38
CA LEU A 216 5.48 -9.49 11.09
C LEU A 216 4.60 -10.41 10.25
N LYS A 217 4.79 -10.32 8.94
CA LYS A 217 4.28 -11.30 7.99
C LYS A 217 5.46 -11.83 7.17
N LEU A 218 5.96 -12.99 7.56
CA LEU A 218 7.14 -13.63 6.95
C LEU A 218 6.69 -14.68 5.93
N LEU A 219 7.07 -14.54 4.67
CA LEU A 219 6.68 -15.50 3.61
C LEU A 219 5.15 -15.78 3.55
N GLY A 220 4.35 -14.84 4.06
CA GLY A 220 2.90 -15.05 4.20
C GLY A 220 2.45 -15.60 5.56
N VAL A 221 3.38 -16.00 6.42
CA VAL A 221 3.12 -16.48 7.79
C VAL A 221 3.07 -15.29 8.77
N ASP A 222 2.00 -15.17 9.52
CA ASP A 222 1.87 -14.18 10.56
C ASP A 222 2.66 -14.57 11.81
N VAL A 223 3.51 -13.67 12.30
CA VAL A 223 4.31 -13.86 13.52
C VAL A 223 4.18 -12.64 14.43
N GLY A 224 3.85 -12.84 15.69
CA GLY A 224 3.77 -11.82 16.72
C GLY A 224 4.53 -12.20 17.98
N SER A 225 5.26 -11.23 18.56
CA SER A 225 5.94 -11.37 19.83
C SER A 225 5.76 -10.10 20.66
N ILE A 226 5.34 -10.23 21.90
CA ILE A 226 5.05 -9.12 22.80
C ILE A 226 5.77 -9.35 24.13
N GLY A 227 6.50 -8.36 24.63
CA GLY A 227 7.07 -8.31 25.97
C GLY A 227 7.93 -9.54 26.32
N ASP A 228 7.66 -10.17 27.46
CA ASP A 228 8.33 -11.38 27.93
C ASP A 228 7.83 -12.63 27.20
N ALA A 229 8.21 -12.79 25.92
CA ALA A 229 7.79 -13.89 25.06
C ALA A 229 8.26 -15.28 25.57
N HIS A 230 9.31 -15.31 26.38
CA HIS A 230 9.87 -16.55 26.93
C HIS A 230 9.28 -16.95 28.27
N GLY A 231 8.55 -16.05 28.95
CA GLY A 231 8.05 -16.28 30.30
C GLY A 231 9.16 -16.35 31.35
N ALA A 232 10.20 -15.54 31.17
CA ALA A 232 11.36 -15.48 32.07
C ALA A 232 11.04 -14.77 33.38
N THR A 233 9.96 -14.03 33.47
CA THR A 233 9.52 -13.32 34.67
C THR A 233 9.16 -14.34 35.77
N PRO A 234 9.78 -14.27 36.96
CA PRO A 234 9.53 -15.22 38.06
C PRO A 234 8.04 -15.25 38.45
N GLY A 235 7.50 -16.47 38.54
CA GLY A 235 6.10 -16.69 38.93
C GLY A 235 5.08 -16.44 37.83
N SER A 236 5.51 -16.09 36.62
CA SER A 236 4.61 -15.93 35.48
C SER A 236 3.85 -17.24 35.17
N ARG A 237 2.65 -17.11 34.64
CA ARG A 237 1.81 -18.23 34.19
C ARG A 237 1.58 -18.08 32.68
N SER A 238 1.34 -19.20 31.98
CA SER A 238 1.05 -19.13 30.56
C SER A 238 -0.18 -19.94 30.17
N TYR A 239 -0.94 -19.40 29.21
CA TYR A 239 -2.00 -20.08 28.48
C TYR A 239 -1.45 -20.41 27.09
N ARG A 240 -1.79 -21.56 26.53
CA ARG A 240 -1.32 -22.00 25.21
C ARG A 240 -2.47 -22.55 24.41
N PHE A 241 -2.46 -22.22 23.13
CA PHE A 241 -3.35 -22.79 22.13
C PHE A 241 -2.49 -23.28 20.96
N ILE A 242 -2.69 -24.53 20.56
CA ILE A 242 -1.99 -25.18 19.44
C ILE A 242 -3.06 -25.78 18.53
N ASP A 243 -2.99 -25.46 17.26
CA ASP A 243 -3.77 -26.07 16.20
C ASP A 243 -2.79 -26.70 15.19
N GLU A 244 -2.68 -28.01 15.24
CA GLU A 244 -1.77 -28.77 14.38
C GLU A 244 -2.24 -28.76 12.92
N ALA A 245 -3.54 -28.64 12.65
CA ALA A 245 -4.10 -28.65 11.31
C ALA A 245 -3.73 -27.37 10.52
N SER A 246 -3.76 -26.22 11.19
CA SER A 246 -3.33 -24.94 10.60
C SER A 246 -1.87 -24.59 10.91
N ALA A 247 -1.16 -25.41 11.67
CA ALA A 247 0.17 -25.14 12.22
C ALA A 247 0.23 -23.80 12.97
N SER A 248 -0.85 -23.41 13.66
CA SER A 248 -0.91 -22.16 14.41
C SER A 248 -0.60 -22.38 15.89
N TYR A 249 0.10 -21.41 16.46
CA TYR A 249 0.50 -21.41 17.85
C TYR A 249 0.24 -20.03 18.49
N ARG A 250 -0.39 -20.04 19.67
CA ARG A 250 -0.60 -18.84 20.47
C ARG A 250 -0.28 -19.11 21.92
N ARG A 251 0.50 -18.21 22.52
CA ARG A 251 0.86 -18.26 23.93
C ARG A 251 0.63 -16.89 24.55
N LEU A 252 -0.05 -16.85 25.67
CA LEU A 252 -0.26 -15.67 26.51
C LEU A 252 0.49 -15.89 27.83
N ILE A 253 1.38 -14.99 28.21
CA ILE A 253 2.12 -15.00 29.46
C ILE A 253 1.55 -13.91 30.37
N VAL A 254 1.15 -14.30 31.57
CA VAL A 254 0.50 -13.41 32.54
C VAL A 254 1.28 -13.37 33.86
N SER A 255 1.05 -12.31 34.63
CA SER A 255 1.64 -12.14 35.98
C SER A 255 1.21 -13.27 36.94
N ALA A 256 1.95 -13.44 38.04
CA ALA A 256 1.68 -14.46 39.05
C ALA A 256 0.25 -14.39 39.63
N ASP A 257 -0.31 -13.18 39.74
CA ASP A 257 -1.69 -12.96 40.19
C ASP A 257 -2.72 -13.10 39.04
N GLY A 258 -2.30 -13.38 37.81
CA GLY A 258 -3.15 -13.55 36.62
C GLY A 258 -3.81 -12.27 36.10
N LYS A 259 -3.38 -11.09 36.56
CA LYS A 259 -4.12 -9.84 36.28
C LYS A 259 -3.50 -9.00 35.15
N ARG A 260 -2.27 -9.26 34.72
CA ARG A 260 -1.55 -8.46 33.72
C ARG A 260 -0.94 -9.33 32.64
N VAL A 261 -0.92 -8.85 31.42
CA VAL A 261 -0.14 -9.43 30.35
C VAL A 261 1.34 -9.06 30.56
N LEU A 262 2.22 -10.05 30.56
CA LEU A 262 3.67 -9.89 30.60
C LEU A 262 4.26 -10.10 29.19
N GLY A 263 3.66 -10.98 28.41
CA GLY A 263 4.11 -11.28 27.07
C GLY A 263 3.13 -12.13 26.29
N ALA A 264 3.36 -12.25 25.00
CA ALA A 264 2.62 -13.16 24.13
C ALA A 264 3.48 -13.60 22.92
N VAL A 265 3.18 -14.78 22.40
CA VAL A 265 3.73 -15.34 21.15
C VAL A 265 2.57 -15.77 20.28
N LEU A 266 2.57 -15.35 19.02
CA LEU A 266 1.55 -15.67 18.02
C LEU A 266 2.26 -16.14 16.74
N VAL A 267 1.89 -17.30 16.20
CA VAL A 267 2.39 -17.84 14.93
C VAL A 267 1.21 -18.38 14.13
N GLY A 268 1.10 -17.98 12.86
CA GLY A 268 0.03 -18.40 11.94
C GLY A 268 -1.20 -17.51 11.97
N ASP A 269 -1.49 -16.85 13.11
CA ASP A 269 -2.60 -15.91 13.26
C ASP A 269 -2.27 -14.81 14.28
N ASN A 270 -2.22 -13.58 13.80
CA ASN A 270 -1.92 -12.37 14.56
C ASN A 270 -3.18 -11.52 14.90
N SER A 271 -4.38 -12.05 14.76
CA SER A 271 -5.64 -11.30 14.95
C SER A 271 -5.74 -10.61 16.31
N TYR A 272 -5.21 -11.22 17.37
CA TYR A 272 -5.23 -10.67 18.73
C TYR A 272 -3.99 -9.83 19.08
N TYR A 273 -3.02 -9.66 18.17
CA TYR A 273 -1.76 -8.98 18.50
C TYR A 273 -1.98 -7.58 19.07
N ASP A 274 -2.76 -6.75 18.39
CA ASP A 274 -2.95 -5.35 18.79
C ASP A 274 -3.67 -5.24 20.13
N THR A 275 -4.65 -6.10 20.38
CA THR A 275 -5.34 -6.20 21.66
C THR A 275 -4.37 -6.59 22.78
N LEU A 276 -3.59 -7.64 22.60
CA LEU A 276 -2.61 -8.12 23.59
C LEU A 276 -1.52 -7.08 23.86
N LEU A 277 -1.08 -6.37 22.83
CA LEU A 277 -0.11 -5.29 22.96
C LEU A 277 -0.65 -4.15 23.85
N GLN A 278 -1.92 -3.76 23.65
CA GLN A 278 -2.57 -2.74 24.49
C GLN A 278 -2.67 -3.20 25.96
N TYR A 279 -3.01 -4.45 26.21
CA TYR A 279 -3.00 -5.01 27.57
C TYR A 279 -1.60 -4.94 28.20
N ALA A 280 -0.57 -5.32 27.46
CA ALA A 280 0.80 -5.35 27.96
C ALA A 280 1.36 -3.94 28.22
N GLN A 281 1.24 -3.04 27.24
CA GLN A 281 1.84 -1.69 27.31
C GLN A 281 1.15 -0.79 28.34
N ASN A 282 -0.18 -0.88 28.45
CA ASN A 282 -0.96 0.00 29.32
C ASN A 282 -1.28 -0.63 30.70
N GLY A 283 -0.79 -1.84 30.98
CA GLY A 283 -1.03 -2.53 32.24
C GLY A 283 -2.51 -2.79 32.53
N ILE A 284 -3.32 -2.95 31.49
CA ILE A 284 -4.77 -3.14 31.61
C ILE A 284 -5.02 -4.47 32.33
N LYS A 285 -5.96 -4.44 33.26
CA LYS A 285 -6.33 -5.65 34.03
C LYS A 285 -7.04 -6.65 33.11
N LEU A 286 -6.56 -7.89 33.14
CA LEU A 286 -7.13 -9.00 32.39
C LEU A 286 -8.54 -9.37 32.91
N PRO A 287 -9.41 -9.91 32.04
CA PRO A 287 -10.65 -10.54 32.44
C PRO A 287 -10.39 -11.72 33.37
N ALA A 288 -11.42 -12.20 34.05
CA ALA A 288 -11.32 -13.33 34.98
C ALA A 288 -10.84 -14.62 34.31
N ASP A 289 -11.22 -14.83 33.05
CA ASP A 289 -10.69 -15.84 32.18
C ASP A 289 -10.01 -15.16 30.94
N PRO A 290 -8.69 -15.10 30.91
CA PRO A 290 -7.96 -14.51 29.79
C PRO A 290 -7.76 -15.48 28.62
N SER A 291 -8.17 -16.73 28.69
CA SER A 291 -7.98 -17.73 27.62
C SER A 291 -8.67 -17.31 26.33
N GLY A 292 -9.79 -16.60 26.40
CA GLY A 292 -10.50 -16.04 25.26
C GLY A 292 -9.66 -15.07 24.41
N LEU A 293 -8.52 -14.55 24.92
CA LEU A 293 -7.59 -13.69 24.16
C LEU A 293 -6.64 -14.45 23.26
N ILE A 294 -6.63 -15.79 23.28
CA ILE A 294 -5.80 -16.63 22.43
C ILE A 294 -6.56 -17.77 21.74
N LEU A 295 -7.82 -17.98 22.08
CA LEU A 295 -8.68 -18.95 21.39
C LEU A 295 -9.14 -18.43 20.04
N PRO A 296 -9.47 -19.30 19.07
CA PRO A 296 -10.10 -18.87 17.83
C PRO A 296 -11.33 -18.01 18.09
N HIS A 297 -11.61 -17.04 17.22
CA HIS A 297 -12.75 -16.16 17.36
C HIS A 297 -14.05 -16.95 17.49
N THR A 298 -14.68 -16.89 18.68
CA THR A 298 -16.06 -17.28 18.92
C THR A 298 -16.89 -16.02 19.11
N GLU A 299 -18.15 -16.04 18.71
CA GLU A 299 -19.08 -14.94 19.01
C GLU A 299 -19.04 -14.65 20.52
N GLY A 300 -18.64 -13.41 20.90
CA GLY A 300 -18.48 -13.01 22.29
C GLY A 300 -17.05 -12.98 22.84
N ALA A 301 -16.01 -13.15 22.01
CA ALA A 301 -14.63 -12.95 22.45
C ALA A 301 -14.43 -11.54 23.01
N PRO A 302 -13.70 -11.37 24.14
CA PRO A 302 -13.51 -10.06 24.76
C PRO A 302 -12.68 -9.16 23.86
N THR A 303 -13.32 -8.20 23.20
CA THR A 303 -12.64 -7.11 22.52
C THR A 303 -12.36 -6.00 23.53
N LEU A 304 -11.16 -5.44 23.48
CA LEU A 304 -10.81 -4.27 24.28
C LEU A 304 -11.58 -3.07 23.73
N GLY A 305 -12.67 -2.70 24.41
CA GLY A 305 -13.42 -1.49 24.06
C GLY A 305 -12.57 -0.23 24.25
N PRO A 306 -12.86 0.86 23.52
CA PRO A 306 -12.17 2.15 23.68
C PRO A 306 -12.19 2.65 25.14
N ASP A 307 -13.24 2.34 25.88
CA ASP A 307 -13.41 2.75 27.28
C ASP A 307 -12.39 2.14 28.23
N ALA A 308 -11.87 0.96 27.91
CA ALA A 308 -10.86 0.28 28.72
C ALA A 308 -9.44 0.85 28.52
N LEU A 309 -9.22 1.70 27.51
CA LEU A 309 -7.94 2.35 27.30
C LEU A 309 -7.73 3.51 28.27
N PRO A 310 -6.60 3.56 29.00
CA PRO A 310 -6.30 4.71 29.87
C PRO A 310 -6.06 5.98 29.04
N ALA A 311 -6.25 7.16 29.65
CA ALA A 311 -6.03 8.44 28.97
C ALA A 311 -4.63 8.60 28.40
N SER A 312 -3.62 7.93 28.99
CA SER A 312 -2.24 7.90 28.52
C SER A 312 -1.99 6.97 27.35
N ALA A 313 -2.97 6.11 26.95
CA ALA A 313 -2.79 5.16 25.86
C ALA A 313 -2.50 5.88 24.54
N THR A 314 -1.43 5.50 23.85
CA THR A 314 -1.06 6.08 22.56
C THR A 314 -2.00 5.58 21.46
N ILE A 315 -2.76 6.49 20.87
CA ILE A 315 -3.66 6.22 19.75
C ILE A 315 -2.91 6.38 18.41
N CYS A 316 -2.10 7.43 18.29
CA CYS A 316 -1.30 7.68 17.09
C CYS A 316 0.19 7.76 17.44
N SER A 317 0.98 6.78 17.02
CA SER A 317 2.43 6.74 17.28
C SER A 317 3.21 7.77 16.45
N CYS A 318 2.77 8.05 15.21
CA CYS A 318 3.45 9.02 14.32
C CYS A 318 3.42 10.44 14.92
N HIS A 319 2.29 10.85 15.48
CA HIS A 319 2.10 12.19 16.05
C HIS A 319 2.01 12.18 17.59
N ASN A 320 2.32 11.04 18.23
CA ASN A 320 2.30 10.86 19.68
C ASN A 320 0.99 11.33 20.34
N VAL A 321 -0.16 11.02 19.72
CA VAL A 321 -1.48 11.41 20.22
C VAL A 321 -2.01 10.36 21.17
N SER A 322 -2.29 10.76 22.42
CA SER A 322 -2.90 9.88 23.42
C SER A 322 -4.42 9.89 23.35
N LYS A 323 -5.08 8.91 23.99
CA LYS A 323 -6.53 8.94 24.21
C LYS A 323 -6.96 10.21 24.95
N GLY A 324 -6.20 10.64 25.95
CA GLY A 324 -6.48 11.90 26.67
C GLY A 324 -6.50 13.11 25.77
N ALA A 325 -5.62 13.20 24.78
CA ALA A 325 -5.64 14.28 23.80
C ALA A 325 -6.92 14.26 22.94
N VAL A 326 -7.40 13.05 22.57
CA VAL A 326 -8.68 12.89 21.87
C VAL A 326 -9.84 13.34 22.76
N CYS A 327 -9.88 12.91 24.02
CA CYS A 327 -10.90 13.31 25.00
C CYS A 327 -10.96 14.84 25.14
N CYS A 328 -9.80 15.51 25.28
CA CYS A 328 -9.73 16.97 25.40
C CYS A 328 -10.35 17.69 24.18
N GLN A 329 -10.19 17.17 22.98
CA GLN A 329 -10.82 17.76 21.79
C GLN A 329 -12.33 17.56 21.77
N VAL A 330 -12.81 16.40 22.19
CA VAL A 330 -14.27 16.15 22.35
C VAL A 330 -14.85 17.07 23.43
N ASP A 331 -14.17 17.28 24.55
CA ASP A 331 -14.57 18.21 25.62
C ASP A 331 -14.57 19.66 25.14
N ALA A 332 -13.71 20.02 24.17
CA ALA A 332 -13.69 21.31 23.49
C ALA A 332 -14.81 21.49 22.44
N GLY A 333 -15.66 20.48 22.24
CA GLY A 333 -16.81 20.52 21.33
C GLY A 333 -16.56 19.99 19.93
N VAL A 334 -15.43 19.33 19.67
CA VAL A 334 -15.16 18.68 18.38
C VAL A 334 -16.03 17.44 18.23
N THR A 335 -16.90 17.44 17.21
CA THR A 335 -17.84 16.35 16.91
C THR A 335 -17.61 15.74 15.53
N ASP A 336 -16.67 16.28 14.75
CA ASP A 336 -16.27 15.79 13.43
C ASP A 336 -14.89 15.12 13.49
N LEU A 337 -14.76 13.93 12.89
CA LEU A 337 -13.49 13.20 12.88
C LEU A 337 -12.38 13.94 12.08
N GLY A 338 -12.77 14.69 11.04
CA GLY A 338 -11.85 15.53 10.27
C GLY A 338 -11.30 16.67 11.13
N GLU A 339 -12.17 17.35 11.88
CA GLU A 339 -11.77 18.38 12.84
C GLU A 339 -10.86 17.82 13.94
N LEU A 340 -11.18 16.61 14.46
CA LEU A 340 -10.30 15.93 15.41
C LEU A 340 -8.91 15.64 14.82
N LYS A 341 -8.85 15.13 13.59
CA LYS A 341 -7.59 14.89 12.88
C LYS A 341 -6.82 16.18 12.66
N ALA A 342 -7.51 17.24 12.29
CA ALA A 342 -6.94 18.57 12.14
C ALA A 342 -6.30 19.06 13.44
N ALA A 343 -7.03 19.00 14.55
CA ALA A 343 -6.58 19.46 15.86
C ALA A 343 -5.44 18.61 16.46
N THR A 344 -5.47 17.29 16.25
CA THR A 344 -4.51 16.36 16.87
C THR A 344 -3.43 15.86 15.93
N LYS A 345 -3.60 16.03 14.62
CA LYS A 345 -2.82 15.40 13.53
C LYS A 345 -2.85 13.85 13.55
N ALA A 346 -3.66 13.24 14.42
CA ALA A 346 -3.82 11.79 14.45
C ALA A 346 -4.38 11.27 13.13
N ALA A 347 -3.84 10.14 12.63
CA ALA A 347 -4.21 9.49 11.38
C ALA A 347 -3.98 10.32 10.09
N THR A 348 -3.30 11.46 10.16
CA THR A 348 -2.93 12.26 8.98
C THR A 348 -1.61 11.82 8.34
N GLY A 349 -0.77 11.05 9.06
CA GLY A 349 0.49 10.49 8.59
C GLY A 349 0.31 9.13 7.92
N CYS A 350 0.81 8.06 8.54
CA CYS A 350 0.76 6.70 7.98
C CYS A 350 -0.67 6.15 7.83
N GLY A 351 -1.67 6.72 8.53
CA GLY A 351 -3.07 6.30 8.50
C GLY A 351 -3.38 5.02 9.30
N GLY A 352 -2.37 4.33 9.82
CA GLY A 352 -2.53 3.04 10.51
C GLY A 352 -3.40 3.08 11.77
N CYS A 353 -3.40 4.22 12.46
CA CYS A 353 -4.21 4.40 13.68
C CYS A 353 -5.66 4.84 13.41
N ASN A 354 -6.07 5.01 12.16
CA ASN A 354 -7.36 5.65 11.83
C ASN A 354 -8.58 4.90 12.38
N ALA A 355 -8.55 3.56 12.33
CA ALA A 355 -9.63 2.73 12.86
C ALA A 355 -9.75 2.86 14.39
N LEU A 356 -8.62 2.78 15.10
CA LEU A 356 -8.56 2.93 16.55
C LEU A 356 -8.96 4.36 16.97
N LEU A 357 -8.47 5.37 16.27
CA LEU A 357 -8.83 6.77 16.51
C LEU A 357 -10.34 6.98 16.41
N LYS A 358 -10.96 6.44 15.34
CA LYS A 358 -12.41 6.54 15.14
C LYS A 358 -13.17 5.82 16.27
N LEU A 359 -12.77 4.61 16.63
CA LEU A 359 -13.41 3.87 17.73
C LEU A 359 -13.36 4.63 19.05
N VAL A 360 -12.21 5.22 19.38
CA VAL A 360 -12.06 6.03 20.61
C VAL A 360 -12.90 7.29 20.52
N PHE A 361 -12.88 7.98 19.39
CA PHE A 361 -13.63 9.21 19.20
C PHE A 361 -15.15 8.99 19.26
N ASP A 362 -15.65 7.96 18.56
CA ASP A 362 -17.08 7.62 18.58
C ASP A 362 -17.55 7.22 19.98
N ALA A 363 -16.73 6.47 20.72
CA ALA A 363 -17.03 6.11 22.11
C ALA A 363 -17.09 7.35 23.03
N GLU A 364 -16.14 8.28 22.87
CA GLU A 364 -16.12 9.51 23.66
C GLU A 364 -17.29 10.46 23.30
N LEU A 365 -17.70 10.52 22.03
CA LEU A 365 -18.91 11.24 21.62
C LEU A 365 -20.17 10.59 22.20
N ALA A 366 -20.27 9.26 22.11
CA ALA A 366 -21.39 8.52 22.65
C ALA A 366 -21.52 8.68 24.20
N ALA A 367 -20.37 8.66 24.89
CA ALA A 367 -20.34 8.90 26.36
C ALA A 367 -20.86 10.30 26.75
N ARG A 368 -20.80 11.27 25.82
CA ARG A 368 -21.31 12.64 25.97
C ARG A 368 -22.70 12.85 25.34
N GLY A 369 -23.33 11.77 24.85
CA GLY A 369 -24.67 11.81 24.24
C GLY A 369 -24.73 12.41 22.84
N VAL A 370 -23.59 12.50 22.13
CA VAL A 370 -23.50 13.01 20.74
C VAL A 370 -23.48 11.83 19.77
N ALA A 371 -24.48 11.74 18.90
CA ALA A 371 -24.54 10.74 17.84
C ALA A 371 -24.09 11.36 16.49
N VAL A 372 -22.98 10.91 15.93
CA VAL A 372 -22.53 11.29 14.59
C VAL A 372 -22.36 10.02 13.76
N ASP A 373 -23.20 9.88 12.73
CA ASP A 373 -23.07 8.78 11.75
C ASP A 373 -22.39 9.30 10.47
N LYS A 374 -21.13 8.90 10.27
CA LYS A 374 -20.37 9.12 9.02
C LYS A 374 -20.06 7.81 8.30
N SER A 375 -20.84 6.79 8.55
CA SER A 375 -20.71 5.48 7.91
C SER A 375 -20.79 5.61 6.38
N LEU A 376 -20.01 4.79 5.66
CA LEU A 376 -20.10 4.72 4.20
C LEU A 376 -21.52 4.32 3.76
N CYS A 377 -22.11 3.36 4.47
CA CYS A 377 -23.47 2.85 4.29
C CYS A 377 -23.85 1.94 5.49
N GLU A 378 -25.05 1.39 5.47
CA GLU A 378 -25.53 0.44 6.50
C GLU A 378 -24.60 -0.78 6.71
N HIS A 379 -23.83 -1.17 5.67
CA HIS A 379 -22.95 -2.33 5.73
C HIS A 379 -21.55 -2.01 6.30
N PHE A 380 -21.09 -0.77 6.23
CA PHE A 380 -19.79 -0.35 6.76
C PHE A 380 -19.91 0.94 7.57
N ALA A 381 -19.58 0.85 8.85
CA ALA A 381 -19.53 1.99 9.75
C ALA A 381 -18.24 2.85 9.59
N TYR A 382 -17.59 2.73 8.48
CA TYR A 382 -16.32 3.39 8.14
C TYR A 382 -16.49 4.28 6.93
N THR A 383 -15.70 5.34 6.84
CA THR A 383 -15.54 6.14 5.62
C THR A 383 -14.70 5.37 4.57
N ARG A 384 -14.64 5.85 3.34
CA ARG A 384 -13.77 5.27 2.32
C ARG A 384 -12.30 5.30 2.74
N GLN A 385 -11.83 6.40 3.32
CA GLN A 385 -10.46 6.57 3.77
C GLN A 385 -10.07 5.53 4.83
N GLU A 386 -10.96 5.32 5.81
CA GLU A 386 -10.75 4.32 6.85
C GLU A 386 -10.72 2.90 6.28
N LEU A 387 -11.63 2.57 5.37
CA LEU A 387 -11.64 1.28 4.67
C LEU A 387 -10.37 1.08 3.83
N TYR A 388 -9.85 2.13 3.18
CA TYR A 388 -8.58 2.07 2.47
C TYR A 388 -7.43 1.73 3.43
N GLY A 389 -7.38 2.39 4.57
CA GLY A 389 -6.40 2.10 5.63
C GLY A 389 -6.48 0.66 6.13
N ILE A 390 -7.69 0.17 6.43
CA ILE A 390 -7.94 -1.21 6.87
C ILE A 390 -7.46 -2.21 5.83
N VAL A 391 -7.86 -2.03 4.56
CA VAL A 391 -7.45 -2.91 3.45
C VAL A 391 -5.94 -2.98 3.32
N ARG A 392 -5.25 -1.85 3.42
CA ARG A 392 -3.78 -1.77 3.33
C ARG A 392 -3.10 -2.43 4.53
N VAL A 393 -3.53 -2.11 5.73
CA VAL A 393 -2.90 -2.57 6.98
C VAL A 393 -3.09 -4.07 7.19
N GLU A 394 -4.31 -4.57 6.92
CA GLU A 394 -4.62 -5.98 7.09
C GLU A 394 -4.33 -6.83 5.84
N GLY A 395 -3.93 -6.22 4.73
CA GLY A 395 -3.63 -6.93 3.48
C GLY A 395 -4.84 -7.59 2.84
N ILE A 396 -6.05 -7.06 3.08
CA ILE A 396 -7.31 -7.65 2.60
C ILE A 396 -7.37 -7.66 1.09
N GLN A 397 -7.63 -8.82 0.50
CA GLN A 397 -7.63 -9.05 -0.95
C GLN A 397 -9.04 -9.12 -1.57
N SER A 398 -10.10 -9.27 -0.76
CA SER A 398 -11.44 -9.47 -1.29
C SER A 398 -12.50 -8.68 -0.51
N PHE A 399 -13.60 -8.37 -1.21
CA PHE A 399 -14.78 -7.75 -0.61
C PHE A 399 -15.40 -8.62 0.49
N ALA A 400 -15.47 -9.94 0.26
CA ALA A 400 -16.06 -10.87 1.21
C ALA A 400 -15.27 -10.90 2.52
N GLU A 401 -13.94 -10.88 2.44
CA GLU A 401 -13.07 -10.80 3.62
C GLU A 401 -13.27 -9.49 4.38
N LEU A 402 -13.30 -8.36 3.67
CA LEU A 402 -13.53 -7.05 4.29
C LEU A 402 -14.91 -6.99 4.96
N LEU A 403 -15.93 -7.50 4.28
CA LEU A 403 -17.29 -7.51 4.83
C LEU A 403 -17.40 -8.41 6.06
N ALA A 404 -16.77 -9.59 6.03
CA ALA A 404 -16.77 -10.53 7.15
C ALA A 404 -16.06 -9.98 8.40
N LYS A 405 -14.95 -9.25 8.21
CA LYS A 405 -14.15 -8.73 9.32
C LYS A 405 -14.64 -7.39 9.87
N HIS A 406 -15.09 -6.50 8.99
CA HIS A 406 -15.37 -5.10 9.33
C HIS A 406 -16.75 -4.62 8.91
N GLY A 407 -17.55 -5.49 8.28
CA GLY A 407 -18.87 -5.15 7.78
C GLY A 407 -20.01 -5.61 8.68
N ARG A 408 -21.22 -5.24 8.27
CA ARG A 408 -22.49 -5.68 8.85
C ARG A 408 -23.31 -6.35 7.75
N GLY A 409 -23.88 -7.53 8.01
CA GLY A 409 -24.65 -8.30 7.03
C GLY A 409 -23.78 -9.12 6.06
N HIS A 410 -24.40 -9.73 5.04
CA HIS A 410 -23.75 -10.78 4.23
C HIS A 410 -23.54 -10.42 2.75
N VAL A 411 -24.14 -9.34 2.22
CA VAL A 411 -24.22 -9.12 0.75
C VAL A 411 -23.63 -7.79 0.29
N GLY A 412 -23.61 -6.74 1.11
CA GLY A 412 -23.24 -5.38 0.70
C GLY A 412 -24.27 -4.73 -0.25
N CYS A 413 -24.08 -3.45 -0.57
CA CYS A 413 -24.99 -2.64 -1.40
C CYS A 413 -24.25 -1.92 -2.55
N ASP A 414 -25.01 -1.22 -3.38
CA ASP A 414 -24.49 -0.44 -4.53
C ASP A 414 -23.59 0.75 -4.14
N ILE A 415 -23.49 1.06 -2.86
CA ILE A 415 -22.56 2.06 -2.35
C ILE A 415 -21.21 1.42 -1.98
N CYS A 416 -21.22 0.39 -1.11
CA CYS A 416 -19.99 -0.21 -0.63
C CYS A 416 -19.28 -1.08 -1.66
N LYS A 417 -20.01 -1.83 -2.51
CA LYS A 417 -19.39 -2.67 -3.55
C LYS A 417 -18.47 -1.86 -4.47
N PRO A 418 -18.93 -0.81 -5.17
CA PRO A 418 -18.07 -0.02 -6.04
C PRO A 418 -16.97 0.75 -5.28
N THR A 419 -17.26 1.14 -4.04
CA THR A 419 -16.26 1.84 -3.21
C THR A 419 -15.12 0.91 -2.83
N VAL A 420 -15.44 -0.29 -2.33
CA VAL A 420 -14.42 -1.30 -1.98
C VAL A 420 -13.72 -1.83 -3.23
N GLY A 421 -14.44 -2.05 -4.33
CA GLY A 421 -13.85 -2.41 -5.61
C GLY A 421 -12.78 -1.39 -6.06
N SER A 422 -13.09 -0.09 -5.95
CA SER A 422 -12.12 0.98 -6.23
C SER A 422 -10.93 0.96 -5.26
N ILE A 423 -11.13 0.68 -3.97
CA ILE A 423 -10.06 0.56 -2.97
C ILE A 423 -9.15 -0.61 -3.32
N LEU A 424 -9.71 -1.80 -3.56
CA LEU A 424 -8.94 -3.00 -3.91
C LEU A 424 -8.13 -2.79 -5.19
N ALA A 425 -8.73 -2.17 -6.22
CA ALA A 425 -8.04 -1.83 -7.45
C ALA A 425 -6.89 -0.84 -7.23
N SER A 426 -7.07 0.18 -6.37
CA SER A 426 -6.01 1.14 -6.04
C SER A 426 -4.88 0.52 -5.20
N CYS A 427 -5.21 -0.45 -4.32
CA CYS A 427 -4.23 -1.09 -3.45
C CYS A 427 -3.42 -2.18 -4.15
N TRP A 428 -4.08 -2.97 -5.01
CA TRP A 428 -3.51 -4.22 -5.52
C TRP A 428 -3.36 -4.25 -7.03
N ASN A 429 -4.03 -3.34 -7.74
CA ASN A 429 -4.08 -3.25 -9.21
C ASN A 429 -4.35 -4.60 -9.90
N GLN A 430 -5.29 -5.36 -9.34
CA GLN A 430 -5.76 -6.61 -9.97
C GLN A 430 -6.72 -6.26 -11.13
N PRO A 431 -6.77 -7.08 -12.19
CA PRO A 431 -7.70 -6.87 -13.30
C PRO A 431 -9.15 -6.79 -12.82
N ILE A 432 -9.87 -5.74 -13.18
CA ILE A 432 -11.29 -5.58 -12.81
C ILE A 432 -12.19 -6.67 -13.41
N THR A 433 -11.68 -7.36 -14.42
CA THR A 433 -12.34 -8.49 -15.09
C THR A 433 -12.24 -9.82 -14.34
N ASP A 434 -11.52 -9.86 -13.23
CA ASP A 434 -11.44 -11.06 -12.39
C ASP A 434 -12.81 -11.38 -11.79
N PRO A 435 -13.23 -12.66 -11.76
CA PRO A 435 -14.57 -13.06 -11.31
C PRO A 435 -14.94 -12.54 -9.91
N ALA A 436 -13.98 -12.41 -9.01
CA ALA A 436 -14.19 -11.90 -7.67
C ALA A 436 -14.40 -10.38 -7.62
N LEU A 437 -13.88 -9.63 -8.61
CA LEU A 437 -13.93 -8.17 -8.65
C LEU A 437 -15.07 -7.63 -9.54
N ILE A 438 -15.50 -8.40 -10.53
CA ILE A 438 -16.59 -8.01 -11.44
C ILE A 438 -17.86 -7.54 -10.71
N PRO A 439 -18.39 -8.26 -9.69
CA PRO A 439 -19.63 -7.84 -9.01
C PRO A 439 -19.48 -6.56 -8.18
N LEU A 440 -18.24 -6.08 -8.01
CA LEU A 440 -17.93 -4.87 -7.25
C LEU A 440 -17.85 -3.62 -8.13
N GLN A 441 -17.80 -3.78 -9.46
CA GLN A 441 -17.59 -2.67 -10.36
C GLN A 441 -18.92 -1.92 -10.64
N ASP A 442 -18.80 -0.65 -10.98
CA ASP A 442 -19.90 0.09 -11.62
C ASP A 442 -20.24 -0.57 -12.96
N THR A 443 -21.47 -0.40 -13.42
CA THR A 443 -21.96 -1.00 -14.68
C THR A 443 -21.03 -0.71 -15.87
N ASN A 444 -20.51 0.50 -15.98
CA ASN A 444 -19.60 0.89 -17.06
C ASN A 444 -18.27 0.14 -16.98
N ASP A 445 -17.72 -0.03 -15.78
CA ASP A 445 -16.46 -0.78 -15.58
C ASP A 445 -16.66 -2.25 -15.95
N THR A 446 -17.80 -2.82 -15.60
CA THR A 446 -18.15 -4.21 -15.90
C THR A 446 -18.05 -4.54 -17.39
N PHE A 447 -18.49 -3.63 -18.24
CA PHE A 447 -18.45 -3.77 -19.70
C PHE A 447 -17.28 -3.01 -20.36
N MET A 448 -16.42 -2.36 -19.57
CA MET A 448 -15.24 -1.62 -20.04
C MET A 448 -15.56 -0.60 -21.15
N ALA A 449 -16.75 -0.03 -21.06
CA ALA A 449 -17.29 0.97 -22.00
C ALA A 449 -18.35 1.82 -21.29
N ASN A 450 -18.59 3.04 -21.75
CA ASN A 450 -19.68 3.84 -21.20
C ASN A 450 -21.04 3.40 -21.80
N MET A 451 -21.91 2.90 -20.94
CA MET A 451 -23.29 2.65 -21.30
C MET A 451 -24.02 3.96 -21.55
N GLN A 452 -24.68 4.09 -22.68
CA GLN A 452 -25.48 5.22 -23.05
C GLN A 452 -26.93 5.06 -22.55
N LYS A 453 -27.71 6.16 -22.48
CA LYS A 453 -29.11 6.16 -22.02
C LYS A 453 -30.01 5.22 -22.82
N ASN A 454 -29.64 4.96 -24.06
CA ASN A 454 -30.39 4.15 -25.03
C ASN A 454 -29.93 2.69 -25.10
N GLY A 455 -29.09 2.24 -24.17
CA GLY A 455 -28.60 0.85 -24.11
C GLY A 455 -27.41 0.55 -25.01
N THR A 456 -26.94 1.51 -25.83
CA THR A 456 -25.69 1.34 -26.58
C THR A 456 -24.48 1.74 -25.76
N TYR A 457 -23.27 1.51 -26.28
CA TYR A 457 -21.99 1.75 -25.63
C TYR A 457 -21.12 2.71 -26.43
N SER A 458 -20.24 3.44 -25.75
CA SER A 458 -19.14 4.17 -26.39
C SER A 458 -17.84 3.39 -26.29
N VAL A 459 -17.10 3.37 -27.39
CA VAL A 459 -15.73 2.86 -27.44
C VAL A 459 -14.78 4.05 -27.56
N VAL A 460 -13.80 4.12 -26.68
CA VAL A 460 -12.86 5.23 -26.60
C VAL A 460 -11.44 4.69 -26.64
N PRO A 461 -10.82 4.64 -27.83
CA PRO A 461 -9.41 4.29 -27.95
C PRO A 461 -8.54 5.38 -27.30
N ARG A 462 -7.42 4.99 -26.72
CA ARG A 462 -6.48 5.93 -26.13
C ARG A 462 -5.71 6.65 -27.22
N ILE A 463 -5.68 7.96 -27.13
CA ILE A 463 -4.93 8.87 -28.00
C ILE A 463 -4.06 9.73 -27.08
N PRO A 464 -2.86 9.25 -26.69
CA PRO A 464 -2.03 9.91 -25.69
C PRO A 464 -1.66 11.32 -26.13
N GLY A 465 -1.76 12.29 -25.22
CA GLY A 465 -1.44 13.69 -25.51
C GLY A 465 -2.29 14.33 -26.63
N GLY A 466 -3.26 13.62 -27.19
CA GLY A 466 -4.00 14.06 -28.38
C GLY A 466 -3.23 13.86 -29.69
N GLU A 467 -2.06 13.19 -29.65
CA GLU A 467 -1.26 12.86 -30.83
C GLU A 467 -1.73 11.56 -31.48
N ILE A 468 -1.96 11.59 -32.79
CA ILE A 468 -2.38 10.41 -33.54
C ILE A 468 -1.72 10.40 -34.93
N THR A 469 -1.28 9.22 -35.35
CA THR A 469 -0.70 9.03 -36.69
C THR A 469 -1.77 8.98 -37.78
N PRO A 470 -1.42 9.27 -39.04
CA PRO A 470 -2.34 9.08 -40.15
C PRO A 470 -2.93 7.66 -40.24
N ASP A 471 -2.10 6.63 -40.00
CA ASP A 471 -2.56 5.23 -40.01
C ASP A 471 -3.54 4.96 -38.85
N GLY A 472 -3.30 5.53 -37.68
CA GLY A 472 -4.24 5.47 -36.55
C GLY A 472 -5.59 6.12 -36.86
N LEU A 473 -5.58 7.27 -37.55
CA LEU A 473 -6.82 7.91 -38.01
C LEU A 473 -7.59 7.03 -39.02
N LEU A 474 -6.86 6.41 -39.95
CA LEU A 474 -7.45 5.49 -40.92
C LEU A 474 -8.06 4.27 -40.23
N ALA A 475 -7.36 3.69 -39.24
CA ALA A 475 -7.86 2.55 -38.48
C ALA A 475 -9.14 2.87 -37.71
N ILE A 476 -9.17 4.00 -36.96
CA ILE A 476 -10.38 4.45 -36.26
C ILE A 476 -11.52 4.68 -37.25
N GLY A 477 -11.24 5.34 -38.38
CA GLY A 477 -12.24 5.62 -39.44
C GLY A 477 -12.78 4.33 -40.05
N ALA A 478 -11.92 3.33 -40.30
CA ALA A 478 -12.33 2.04 -40.85
C ALA A 478 -13.23 1.27 -39.90
N VAL A 479 -12.85 1.19 -38.60
CA VAL A 479 -13.68 0.58 -37.53
C VAL A 479 -15.02 1.30 -37.41
N ALA A 480 -15.00 2.61 -37.31
CA ALA A 480 -16.23 3.39 -37.20
C ALA A 480 -17.18 3.15 -38.40
N LYS A 481 -16.63 3.07 -39.61
CA LYS A 481 -17.40 2.79 -40.83
C LYS A 481 -17.96 1.35 -40.88
N LYS A 482 -17.13 0.38 -40.44
CA LYS A 482 -17.52 -1.04 -40.44
C LYS A 482 -18.70 -1.34 -39.50
N TYR A 483 -18.68 -0.76 -38.31
CA TYR A 483 -19.70 -0.94 -37.28
C TYR A 483 -20.75 0.17 -37.25
N ASP A 484 -20.69 1.08 -38.22
CA ASP A 484 -21.63 2.21 -38.37
C ASP A 484 -21.74 3.06 -37.08
N LEU A 485 -20.58 3.42 -36.49
CA LEU A 485 -20.49 4.14 -35.22
C LEU A 485 -20.47 5.65 -35.43
N TYR A 486 -21.18 6.38 -34.57
CA TYR A 486 -21.16 7.83 -34.53
C TYR A 486 -19.82 8.32 -33.95
N THR A 487 -19.04 9.09 -34.70
CA THR A 487 -17.73 9.59 -34.30
C THR A 487 -17.79 11.04 -33.83
N LYS A 488 -17.05 11.34 -32.76
CA LYS A 488 -16.90 12.69 -32.25
C LYS A 488 -15.53 12.95 -31.61
N ILE A 489 -14.89 14.04 -32.03
CA ILE A 489 -13.74 14.58 -31.28
C ILE A 489 -14.30 15.31 -30.05
N THR A 490 -13.86 14.93 -28.88
CA THR A 490 -14.33 15.45 -27.59
C THR A 490 -13.35 16.48 -27.01
N GLY A 491 -13.81 17.26 -26.03
CA GLY A 491 -12.97 18.26 -25.36
C GLY A 491 -11.73 17.73 -24.62
N GLY A 492 -11.60 16.41 -24.50
CA GLY A 492 -10.43 15.74 -23.95
C GLY A 492 -9.38 15.35 -25.00
N GLN A 493 -9.45 15.87 -26.23
CA GLN A 493 -8.58 15.48 -27.35
C GLN A 493 -8.67 13.99 -27.70
N ARG A 494 -9.88 13.41 -27.56
CA ARG A 494 -10.15 12.00 -27.88
C ARG A 494 -11.11 11.92 -29.05
N ILE A 495 -11.06 10.82 -29.77
CA ILE A 495 -12.08 10.41 -30.74
C ILE A 495 -12.94 9.35 -30.08
N ASP A 496 -14.15 9.70 -29.68
CA ASP A 496 -15.10 8.78 -29.05
C ASP A 496 -16.03 8.20 -30.14
N LEU A 497 -16.20 6.87 -30.13
CA LEU A 497 -17.07 6.12 -31.03
C LEU A 497 -18.34 5.72 -30.27
N PHE A 498 -19.51 6.12 -30.73
CA PHE A 498 -20.78 5.90 -30.05
C PHE A 498 -21.69 4.98 -30.84
N GLY A 499 -22.59 4.30 -30.15
CA GLY A 499 -23.65 3.49 -30.78
C GLY A 499 -23.33 2.02 -30.92
N ALA A 500 -22.18 1.55 -30.38
CA ALA A 500 -21.84 0.15 -30.37
C ALA A 500 -22.82 -0.66 -29.51
N GLN A 501 -23.20 -1.84 -29.96
CA GLN A 501 -23.98 -2.79 -29.18
C GLN A 501 -23.06 -3.69 -28.35
N LEU A 502 -23.57 -4.26 -27.26
CA LEU A 502 -22.79 -5.04 -26.31
C LEU A 502 -21.97 -6.16 -26.98
N HIS A 503 -22.59 -6.90 -27.89
CA HIS A 503 -21.97 -8.04 -28.57
C HIS A 503 -20.89 -7.64 -29.58
N GLU A 504 -20.87 -6.39 -30.04
CA GLU A 504 -19.88 -5.86 -31.00
C GLU A 504 -18.58 -5.42 -30.30
N LEU A 505 -18.63 -5.14 -28.98
CA LEU A 505 -17.49 -4.59 -28.25
C LEU A 505 -16.21 -5.41 -28.38
N PRO A 506 -16.22 -6.76 -28.22
CA PRO A 506 -15.00 -7.56 -28.36
C PRO A 506 -14.36 -7.47 -29.75
N ASP A 507 -15.16 -7.50 -30.81
CA ASP A 507 -14.65 -7.43 -32.19
C ASP A 507 -14.08 -6.05 -32.50
N ILE A 508 -14.77 -4.98 -32.06
CA ILE A 508 -14.27 -3.59 -32.16
C ILE A 508 -12.94 -3.43 -31.42
N TRP A 509 -12.83 -3.95 -30.21
CA TRP A 509 -11.58 -3.88 -29.45
C TRP A 509 -10.45 -4.67 -30.11
N ALA A 510 -10.75 -5.85 -30.64
CA ALA A 510 -9.73 -6.68 -31.32
C ALA A 510 -9.11 -5.93 -32.52
N GLU A 511 -9.93 -5.25 -33.31
CA GLU A 511 -9.47 -4.45 -34.47
C GLU A 511 -8.66 -3.23 -34.03
N LEU A 512 -9.11 -2.51 -33.00
CA LEU A 512 -8.40 -1.36 -32.46
C LEU A 512 -7.04 -1.77 -31.84
N ILE A 513 -7.01 -2.87 -31.08
CA ILE A 513 -5.77 -3.41 -30.51
C ILE A 513 -4.80 -3.85 -31.59
N ALA A 514 -5.30 -4.52 -32.66
CA ALA A 514 -4.45 -4.91 -33.81
C ALA A 514 -3.85 -3.68 -34.50
N ALA A 515 -4.51 -2.53 -34.44
CA ALA A 515 -4.00 -1.25 -34.95
C ALA A 515 -3.14 -0.48 -33.93
N GLY A 516 -2.82 -1.07 -32.77
CA GLY A 516 -1.94 -0.50 -31.75
C GLY A 516 -2.63 0.39 -30.71
N PHE A 517 -3.97 0.41 -30.65
CA PHE A 517 -4.70 1.15 -29.64
C PHE A 517 -4.90 0.35 -28.36
N GLU A 518 -5.06 1.06 -27.26
CA GLU A 518 -5.46 0.55 -25.94
C GLU A 518 -6.77 1.21 -25.49
N THR A 519 -7.36 0.70 -24.41
CA THR A 519 -8.49 1.38 -23.77
C THR A 519 -8.13 2.77 -23.28
N GLY A 520 -8.94 3.76 -23.63
CA GLY A 520 -8.81 5.14 -23.13
C GLY A 520 -9.36 5.35 -21.73
N HIS A 521 -9.78 4.26 -21.01
CA HIS A 521 -10.36 4.31 -19.66
C HIS A 521 -11.42 5.41 -19.48
N ALA A 522 -12.26 5.63 -20.50
CA ALA A 522 -13.32 6.62 -20.43
C ALA A 522 -14.48 6.23 -19.49
N TYR A 523 -14.41 5.07 -18.91
CA TYR A 523 -15.25 4.50 -17.86
C TYR A 523 -14.47 4.47 -16.52
N GLY A 524 -15.15 4.17 -15.42
CA GLY A 524 -14.53 4.03 -14.11
C GLY A 524 -13.96 5.33 -13.51
N LYS A 525 -13.28 5.16 -12.41
CA LYS A 525 -12.63 6.24 -11.65
C LYS A 525 -11.11 6.14 -11.86
N SER A 526 -10.62 6.70 -12.98
CA SER A 526 -9.25 6.56 -13.46
C SER A 526 -8.76 7.82 -14.16
N LEU A 527 -7.49 7.82 -14.59
CA LEU A 527 -6.96 8.83 -15.50
C LEU A 527 -7.72 8.78 -16.82
N ARG A 528 -8.26 9.95 -17.24
CA ARG A 528 -9.05 10.05 -18.47
C ARG A 528 -8.18 10.33 -19.68
N THR A 529 -7.48 11.43 -19.66
CA THR A 529 -6.56 11.88 -20.72
C THR A 529 -5.57 12.87 -20.14
N VAL A 530 -4.43 13.00 -20.79
CA VAL A 530 -3.50 14.12 -20.63
C VAL A 530 -3.61 14.98 -21.89
N LYS A 531 -4.19 16.19 -21.78
CA LYS A 531 -4.24 17.14 -22.93
C LYS A 531 -2.86 17.73 -23.15
N SER A 532 -2.51 18.00 -24.40
CA SER A 532 -1.33 18.80 -24.73
C SER A 532 -1.66 19.96 -25.67
N CYS A 533 -0.82 20.98 -25.71
CA CYS A 533 -0.72 21.85 -26.86
C CYS A 533 0.34 21.31 -27.84
N VAL A 534 0.54 21.97 -28.96
CA VAL A 534 1.46 21.47 -30.01
C VAL A 534 2.97 21.59 -29.66
N GLY A 535 3.31 22.14 -28.51
CA GLY A 535 4.68 22.18 -27.99
C GLY A 535 5.65 23.06 -28.76
N SER A 536 6.92 22.99 -28.34
CA SER A 536 8.02 23.78 -28.92
C SER A 536 8.33 23.42 -30.37
N THR A 537 8.04 22.19 -30.79
CA THR A 537 8.30 21.72 -32.16
C THR A 537 7.49 22.49 -33.21
N TRP A 538 6.23 22.81 -32.92
CA TRP A 538 5.31 23.40 -33.89
C TRP A 538 4.87 24.83 -33.56
N CYS A 539 5.01 25.24 -32.31
CA CYS A 539 4.57 26.57 -31.87
C CYS A 539 5.77 27.48 -31.62
N ARG A 540 5.81 28.63 -32.29
CA ARG A 540 6.88 29.64 -32.11
C ARG A 540 6.98 30.19 -30.69
N TYR A 541 5.96 30.01 -29.86
CA TYR A 541 5.92 30.46 -28.47
C TYR A 541 6.17 29.32 -27.48
N GLY A 542 6.24 28.08 -27.96
CA GLY A 542 6.52 26.91 -27.12
C GLY A 542 7.97 26.93 -26.63
N VAL A 543 8.17 26.77 -25.31
CA VAL A 543 9.51 26.76 -24.70
C VAL A 543 9.97 25.34 -24.34
N GLN A 544 9.00 24.41 -24.17
CA GLN A 544 9.29 23.00 -23.90
C GLN A 544 8.44 22.08 -24.77
N ASP A 545 8.82 20.80 -24.86
CA ASP A 545 8.07 19.74 -25.54
C ASP A 545 6.90 19.26 -24.70
N SER A 546 5.77 19.96 -24.81
CA SER A 546 4.54 19.59 -24.10
C SER A 546 3.89 18.31 -24.60
N VAL A 547 4.15 17.91 -25.85
CA VAL A 547 3.62 16.66 -26.41
C VAL A 547 4.36 15.48 -25.80
N GLY A 548 5.70 15.49 -25.83
CA GLY A 548 6.52 14.44 -25.22
C GLY A 548 6.24 14.25 -23.74
N MET A 549 6.12 15.36 -22.98
CA MET A 549 5.76 15.28 -21.57
C MET A 549 4.34 14.73 -21.36
N ALA A 550 3.37 15.12 -22.20
CA ALA A 550 2.00 14.58 -22.07
C ALA A 550 1.93 13.09 -22.39
N LEU A 551 2.66 12.61 -23.39
CA LEU A 551 2.80 11.19 -23.73
C LEU A 551 3.36 10.41 -22.53
N LEU A 552 4.45 10.90 -21.95
CA LEU A 552 5.12 10.29 -20.81
C LEU A 552 4.19 10.20 -19.58
N LEU A 553 3.51 11.29 -19.23
CA LEU A 553 2.58 11.31 -18.11
C LEU A 553 1.35 10.41 -18.35
N GLU A 554 0.84 10.37 -19.57
CA GLU A 554 -0.32 9.51 -19.89
C GLU A 554 0.06 8.04 -19.84
N ASP A 555 1.23 7.66 -20.39
CA ASP A 555 1.72 6.29 -20.33
C ASP A 555 1.96 5.84 -18.89
N ARG A 556 2.56 6.71 -18.07
CA ARG A 556 2.84 6.41 -16.66
C ARG A 556 1.59 6.17 -15.83
N TYR A 557 0.54 6.97 -16.00
CA TYR A 557 -0.63 6.96 -15.10
C TYR A 557 -1.88 6.31 -15.68
N LYS A 558 -1.84 5.77 -16.89
CA LYS A 558 -3.00 5.20 -17.59
C LYS A 558 -3.73 4.09 -16.83
N GLY A 559 -3.06 3.35 -15.94
CA GLY A 559 -3.63 2.28 -15.12
C GLY A 559 -4.11 2.72 -13.73
N LEU A 560 -3.93 3.98 -13.35
CA LEU A 560 -4.24 4.45 -12.01
C LEU A 560 -5.74 4.48 -11.74
N ARG A 561 -6.19 3.76 -10.70
CA ARG A 561 -7.55 3.84 -10.14
C ARG A 561 -7.56 4.84 -8.98
N SER A 562 -8.64 5.61 -8.85
CA SER A 562 -8.71 6.75 -7.93
C SER A 562 -10.12 6.95 -7.38
N PRO A 563 -10.32 7.74 -6.29
CA PRO A 563 -11.64 8.04 -5.73
C PRO A 563 -12.60 8.71 -6.70
N HIS A 564 -12.06 9.47 -7.66
CA HIS A 564 -12.80 10.13 -8.75
C HIS A 564 -11.93 10.17 -10.00
N LYS A 565 -12.54 10.42 -11.18
CA LYS A 565 -11.80 10.61 -12.44
C LYS A 565 -10.75 11.71 -12.32
N ILE A 566 -9.57 11.49 -12.88
CA ILE A 566 -8.46 12.44 -12.92
C ILE A 566 -8.25 12.95 -14.35
N LYS A 567 -7.92 14.21 -14.49
CA LYS A 567 -7.63 14.86 -15.76
C LYS A 567 -6.34 15.66 -15.65
N PHE A 568 -5.51 15.57 -16.66
CA PHE A 568 -4.26 16.31 -16.78
C PHE A 568 -4.26 17.22 -17.99
N ALA A 569 -3.35 18.19 -17.99
CA ALA A 569 -2.97 18.93 -19.19
C ALA A 569 -1.54 19.46 -19.09
N VAL A 570 -0.85 19.50 -20.22
CA VAL A 570 0.50 20.02 -20.37
C VAL A 570 0.52 21.14 -21.41
N SER A 571 0.88 22.34 -20.98
CA SER A 571 1.05 23.51 -21.83
C SER A 571 2.51 23.83 -22.08
N GLY A 572 2.94 23.97 -23.32
CA GLY A 572 4.32 24.21 -23.73
C GLY A 572 4.82 25.63 -23.48
N CYS A 573 4.01 26.51 -22.89
CA CYS A 573 4.37 27.86 -22.44
C CYS A 573 3.23 28.45 -21.57
N THR A 574 3.49 29.62 -21.00
CA THR A 574 2.59 30.37 -20.10
C THR A 574 1.30 30.87 -20.77
N ARG A 575 1.12 30.72 -22.09
CA ARG A 575 -0.13 31.01 -22.80
C ARG A 575 -1.23 29.99 -22.52
N GLU A 576 -0.86 28.84 -21.96
CA GLU A 576 -1.79 27.89 -21.34
C GLU A 576 -2.87 27.33 -22.28
N CYS A 577 -2.50 27.05 -23.54
CA CYS A 577 -3.44 26.58 -24.58
C CYS A 577 -4.06 25.21 -24.29
N ALA A 578 -3.44 24.37 -23.44
CA ALA A 578 -3.98 23.08 -23.03
C ALA A 578 -4.94 23.16 -21.84
N GLU A 579 -5.18 24.35 -21.27
CA GLU A 579 -6.06 24.58 -20.11
C GLU A 579 -5.59 23.83 -18.84
N ALA A 580 -4.29 23.85 -18.58
CA ALA A 580 -3.66 23.10 -17.49
C ALA A 580 -4.22 23.52 -16.11
N GLN A 581 -4.46 24.82 -15.88
CA GLN A 581 -4.99 25.34 -14.61
C GLN A 581 -6.48 24.97 -14.35
N SER A 582 -7.13 24.26 -15.27
CA SER A 582 -8.48 23.74 -15.08
C SER A 582 -8.50 22.23 -14.80
N LYS A 583 -7.35 21.61 -14.53
CA LYS A 583 -7.20 20.15 -14.39
C LYS A 583 -6.81 19.76 -12.97
N ASP A 584 -7.00 18.49 -12.65
CA ASP A 584 -6.58 17.90 -11.37
C ASP A 584 -5.06 18.02 -11.18
N VAL A 585 -4.31 17.85 -12.29
CA VAL A 585 -2.88 18.14 -12.41
C VAL A 585 -2.63 18.92 -13.69
N GLY A 586 -2.01 20.07 -13.59
CA GLY A 586 -1.63 20.95 -14.68
C GLY A 586 -0.13 21.18 -14.72
N VAL A 587 0.45 21.07 -15.91
CA VAL A 587 1.89 21.30 -16.12
C VAL A 587 2.04 22.42 -17.15
N ILE A 588 2.79 23.46 -16.81
CA ILE A 588 3.05 24.59 -17.70
C ILE A 588 4.53 24.80 -17.83
N ALA A 589 5.03 24.79 -19.07
CA ALA A 589 6.44 24.98 -19.37
C ALA A 589 6.92 26.39 -19.09
N THR A 590 8.12 26.51 -18.54
CA THR A 590 8.93 27.72 -18.43
C THR A 590 10.25 27.54 -19.18
N GLU A 591 11.06 28.58 -19.28
CA GLU A 591 12.40 28.48 -19.89
C GLU A 591 13.36 27.60 -19.08
N ASN A 592 13.09 27.45 -17.76
CA ASN A 592 13.96 26.74 -16.83
C ASN A 592 13.47 25.31 -16.50
N GLY A 593 12.26 24.92 -16.96
CA GLY A 593 11.66 23.62 -16.61
C GLY A 593 10.14 23.67 -16.64
N TRP A 594 9.50 23.07 -15.63
CA TRP A 594 8.05 22.92 -15.55
C TRP A 594 7.48 23.53 -14.26
N ASN A 595 6.40 24.24 -14.41
CA ASN A 595 5.57 24.63 -13.27
C ASN A 595 4.47 23.59 -13.07
N LEU A 596 4.36 23.06 -11.87
CA LEU A 596 3.31 22.11 -11.47
C LEU A 596 2.16 22.86 -10.79
N TYR A 597 0.95 22.63 -11.29
CA TYR A 597 -0.30 23.10 -10.70
C TYR A 597 -1.16 21.91 -10.29
N VAL A 598 -1.83 21.97 -9.15
CA VAL A 598 -2.64 20.87 -8.63
C VAL A 598 -4.02 21.30 -8.18
N ALA A 599 -4.92 20.35 -8.02
CA ALA A 599 -6.25 20.50 -7.44
C ALA A 599 -7.22 21.40 -8.23
N GLY A 600 -7.05 21.54 -9.55
CA GLY A 600 -8.01 22.24 -10.41
C GLY A 600 -9.23 21.39 -10.79
N ASN A 601 -10.29 22.05 -11.20
CA ASN A 601 -11.52 21.42 -11.67
C ASN A 601 -12.27 22.31 -12.66
N GLY A 602 -12.32 21.91 -13.92
CA GLY A 602 -13.14 22.55 -14.97
C GLY A 602 -14.57 22.02 -15.06
N GLY A 603 -15.14 21.49 -13.98
CA GLY A 603 -16.49 20.92 -13.94
C GLY A 603 -17.57 21.92 -13.53
N MET A 604 -18.71 21.41 -13.02
CA MET A 604 -19.90 22.21 -12.63
C MET A 604 -19.58 23.25 -11.51
N ARG A 605 -18.62 22.99 -10.67
CA ARG A 605 -18.07 23.94 -9.70
C ARG A 605 -16.60 24.17 -10.04
N PRO A 606 -16.29 25.11 -10.93
CA PRO A 606 -14.92 25.30 -11.39
C PRO A 606 -14.01 25.79 -10.27
N ARG A 607 -12.77 25.30 -10.29
CA ARG A 607 -11.68 25.72 -9.40
C ARG A 607 -10.42 25.85 -10.24
N HIS A 608 -9.71 26.94 -10.09
CA HIS A 608 -8.35 27.03 -10.62
C HIS A 608 -7.42 26.07 -9.87
N ALA A 609 -6.53 25.41 -10.62
CA ALA A 609 -5.42 24.71 -10.02
C ALA A 609 -4.44 25.70 -9.40
N GLU A 610 -3.87 25.34 -8.27
CA GLU A 610 -2.94 26.20 -7.53
C GLU A 610 -1.49 25.83 -7.85
N LEU A 611 -0.63 26.84 -7.92
CA LEU A 611 0.80 26.65 -8.17
C LEU A 611 1.44 25.88 -7.01
N PHE A 612 1.91 24.69 -7.33
CA PHE A 612 2.50 23.77 -6.35
C PHE A 612 4.02 23.89 -6.27
N ALA A 613 4.68 23.87 -7.43
CA ALA A 613 6.13 24.03 -7.53
C ALA A 613 6.51 24.66 -8.89
N THR A 614 7.70 25.27 -8.97
CA THR A 614 8.20 25.99 -10.13
C THR A 614 9.51 25.45 -10.63
N ASP A 615 9.76 25.61 -11.94
CA ASP A 615 11.04 25.34 -12.62
C ASP A 615 11.60 23.93 -12.36
N LEU A 616 10.70 22.93 -12.31
CA LEU A 616 11.04 21.54 -12.05
C LEU A 616 11.69 20.91 -13.31
N ASP A 617 12.69 20.08 -13.09
CA ASP A 617 13.12 19.11 -14.10
C ASP A 617 12.10 17.97 -14.25
N ASP A 618 12.23 17.17 -15.31
CA ASP A 618 11.29 16.10 -15.64
C ASP A 618 11.18 15.06 -14.52
N GLU A 619 12.29 14.67 -13.93
CA GLU A 619 12.34 13.64 -12.88
C GLU A 619 11.65 14.12 -11.60
N THR A 620 11.94 15.34 -11.18
CA THR A 620 11.34 15.94 -9.98
C THR A 620 9.84 16.20 -10.19
N LEU A 621 9.44 16.66 -11.39
CA LEU A 621 8.03 16.82 -11.76
C LEU A 621 7.26 15.50 -11.60
N ILE A 622 7.77 14.42 -12.18
CA ILE A 622 7.14 13.09 -12.13
C ILE A 622 7.03 12.62 -10.67
N ARG A 623 8.11 12.74 -9.90
CA ARG A 623 8.15 12.33 -8.50
C ARG A 623 7.11 13.06 -7.64
N TYR A 624 6.95 14.36 -7.84
CA TYR A 624 5.92 15.13 -7.11
C TYR A 624 4.51 14.75 -7.54
N ILE A 625 4.29 14.46 -8.82
CA ILE A 625 3.00 13.97 -9.31
C ILE A 625 2.69 12.59 -8.75
N ASP A 626 3.66 11.66 -8.72
CA ASP A 626 3.51 10.33 -8.12
C ASP A 626 3.03 10.42 -6.68
N ARG A 627 3.73 11.20 -5.86
CA ARG A 627 3.41 11.40 -4.44
C ARG A 627 2.05 12.06 -4.26
N PHE A 628 1.76 13.12 -5.02
CA PHE A 628 0.48 13.84 -4.96
C PHE A 628 -0.69 12.92 -5.27
N LEU A 629 -0.61 12.14 -6.35
CA LEU A 629 -1.67 11.24 -6.77
C LEU A 629 -1.88 10.12 -5.76
N MET A 630 -0.82 9.49 -5.29
CA MET A 630 -0.95 8.39 -4.32
C MET A 630 -1.42 8.89 -2.95
N PHE A 631 -1.00 10.08 -2.53
CA PHE A 631 -1.51 10.69 -1.31
C PHE A 631 -3.00 11.03 -1.42
N TYR A 632 -3.45 11.56 -2.57
CA TYR A 632 -4.86 11.75 -2.87
C TYR A 632 -5.65 10.43 -2.88
N VAL A 633 -5.16 9.39 -3.56
CA VAL A 633 -5.82 8.07 -3.60
C VAL A 633 -5.99 7.49 -2.20
N ARG A 634 -5.00 7.69 -1.35
CA ARG A 634 -4.96 7.16 0.02
C ARG A 634 -5.91 7.90 0.97
N THR A 635 -5.99 9.23 0.86
CA THR A 635 -6.60 10.10 1.87
C THR A 635 -7.93 10.73 1.47
N ALA A 636 -8.27 10.75 0.19
CA ALA A 636 -9.55 11.29 -0.27
C ALA A 636 -10.72 10.35 0.03
N ASP A 637 -11.88 10.92 0.29
CA ASP A 637 -13.11 10.18 0.51
C ASP A 637 -13.82 9.79 -0.80
N ARG A 638 -14.92 9.07 -0.69
CA ARG A 638 -15.70 8.56 -1.83
C ARG A 638 -16.17 9.70 -2.73
N LEU A 639 -15.90 9.58 -4.04
CA LEU A 639 -16.27 10.55 -5.07
C LEU A 639 -15.74 11.97 -4.84
N GLN A 640 -14.77 12.14 -3.98
CA GLN A 640 -14.16 13.43 -3.69
C GLN A 640 -13.15 13.79 -4.80
N ARG A 641 -13.37 14.94 -5.48
CA ARG A 641 -12.43 15.49 -6.46
C ARG A 641 -11.19 16.05 -5.77
N THR A 642 -10.08 16.11 -6.46
CA THR A 642 -8.82 16.67 -5.95
C THR A 642 -8.99 18.08 -5.38
N SER A 643 -9.79 18.94 -6.03
CA SER A 643 -10.08 20.30 -5.54
C SER A 643 -10.84 20.31 -4.22
N VAL A 644 -11.88 19.46 -4.08
CA VAL A 644 -12.67 19.35 -2.85
C VAL A 644 -11.85 18.69 -1.73
N TRP A 645 -11.04 17.69 -2.08
CA TRP A 645 -10.14 17.03 -1.16
C TRP A 645 -9.12 18.03 -0.59
N ARG A 646 -8.49 18.83 -1.47
CA ARG A 646 -7.53 19.85 -1.04
C ARG A 646 -8.19 20.91 -0.15
N GLU A 647 -9.42 21.35 -0.45
CA GLU A 647 -10.17 22.28 0.40
C GLU A 647 -10.50 21.69 1.79
N SER A 648 -10.61 20.37 1.90
CA SER A 648 -10.88 19.67 3.17
C SER A 648 -9.63 19.38 4.01
N LEU A 649 -8.42 19.61 3.47
CA LEU A 649 -7.18 19.42 4.22
C LEU A 649 -6.89 20.66 5.06
N GLU A 650 -6.61 20.47 6.34
CA GLU A 650 -6.10 21.53 7.19
C GLU A 650 -4.70 21.96 6.72
N GLY A 651 -4.45 23.25 6.63
CA GLY A 651 -3.25 23.78 6.00
C GLY A 651 -3.27 23.79 4.48
N GLY A 652 -4.27 23.16 3.86
CA GLY A 652 -4.55 23.24 2.42
C GLY A 652 -3.34 22.92 1.54
N LEU A 653 -2.97 23.86 0.67
CA LEU A 653 -1.85 23.68 -0.26
C LEU A 653 -0.49 23.63 0.44
N ASP A 654 -0.29 24.42 1.49
CA ASP A 654 0.99 24.46 2.21
C ASP A 654 1.24 23.14 2.91
N TYR A 655 0.24 22.55 3.53
CA TYR A 655 0.33 21.19 4.08
C TYR A 655 0.67 20.15 2.99
N LEU A 656 0.06 20.25 1.81
CA LEU A 656 0.41 19.35 0.70
C LEU A 656 1.86 19.50 0.26
N LYS A 657 2.41 20.74 0.27
CA LYS A 657 3.84 20.97 -0.03
C LYS A 657 4.73 20.34 1.03
N GLU A 658 4.43 20.54 2.30
CA GLU A 658 5.17 19.89 3.39
C GLU A 658 5.21 18.37 3.24
N VAL A 659 4.07 17.73 2.88
CA VAL A 659 4.00 16.27 2.72
C VAL A 659 4.70 15.78 1.46
N ILE A 660 4.47 16.43 0.33
CA ILE A 660 4.89 15.93 -0.99
C ILE A 660 6.32 16.37 -1.33
N ILE A 661 6.68 17.61 -1.04
CA ILE A 661 7.99 18.20 -1.35
C ILE A 661 8.97 17.91 -0.22
N ASP A 662 8.62 18.32 1.00
CA ASP A 662 9.51 18.27 2.17
C ASP A 662 9.50 16.91 2.87
N ASP A 663 8.57 16.00 2.46
CA ASP A 663 8.40 14.66 3.04
C ASP A 663 8.22 14.67 4.58
N SER A 664 7.49 15.66 5.08
CA SER A 664 7.29 15.89 6.52
C SER A 664 6.69 14.68 7.28
N LEU A 665 6.00 13.81 6.57
CA LEU A 665 5.41 12.57 7.10
C LEU A 665 6.27 11.33 6.85
N ASN A 666 7.42 11.47 6.17
CA ASN A 666 8.31 10.37 5.78
C ASN A 666 7.56 9.27 4.98
N LEU A 667 6.74 9.68 4.03
CA LEU A 667 5.91 8.81 3.19
C LEU A 667 6.36 8.75 1.73
N ALA A 668 7.31 9.60 1.32
CA ALA A 668 7.69 9.76 -0.08
C ALA A 668 8.04 8.43 -0.77
N ALA A 669 8.91 7.64 -0.18
CA ALA A 669 9.33 6.35 -0.73
C ALA A 669 8.17 5.35 -0.81
N GLU A 670 7.27 5.34 0.18
CA GLU A 670 6.09 4.47 0.15
C GLU A 670 5.09 4.88 -0.95
N LEU A 671 4.85 6.18 -1.14
CA LEU A 671 3.96 6.69 -2.17
C LEU A 671 4.50 6.40 -3.57
N GLU A 672 5.80 6.61 -3.78
CA GLU A 672 6.49 6.28 -5.05
C GLU A 672 6.44 4.77 -5.35
N ALA A 673 6.70 3.93 -4.34
CA ALA A 673 6.62 2.47 -4.49
C ALA A 673 5.19 1.99 -4.81
N GLN A 674 4.17 2.61 -4.22
CA GLN A 674 2.77 2.32 -4.55
C GLN A 674 2.42 2.71 -5.98
N MET A 675 2.89 3.87 -6.45
CA MET A 675 2.72 4.28 -7.85
C MET A 675 3.44 3.32 -8.79
N GLN A 676 4.67 2.93 -8.46
CA GLN A 676 5.42 1.98 -9.27
C GLN A 676 4.72 0.63 -9.37
N LEU A 677 4.10 0.14 -8.30
CA LEU A 677 3.28 -1.08 -8.33
C LEU A 677 2.12 -0.98 -9.33
N VAL A 678 1.46 0.18 -9.41
CA VAL A 678 0.38 0.41 -10.39
C VAL A 678 0.93 0.36 -11.82
N ILE A 679 2.09 0.99 -12.06
CA ILE A 679 2.74 1.03 -13.37
C ILE A 679 3.15 -0.38 -13.81
N ASP A 680 3.85 -1.11 -12.94
CA ASP A 680 4.39 -2.45 -13.24
C ASP A 680 3.28 -3.50 -13.49
N ARG A 681 2.11 -3.31 -12.91
CA ARG A 681 0.97 -4.23 -13.04
C ARG A 681 -0.06 -3.77 -14.08
N TYR A 682 0.23 -2.71 -14.82
CA TYR A 682 -0.70 -2.25 -15.84
C TYR A 682 -0.86 -3.30 -16.94
N GLU A 683 -2.09 -3.60 -17.26
CA GLU A 683 -2.50 -4.38 -18.43
C GLU A 683 -3.73 -3.74 -19.07
N CYS A 684 -3.75 -3.64 -20.39
CA CYS A 684 -4.91 -3.15 -21.10
C CYS A 684 -6.11 -4.09 -20.87
N GLU A 685 -7.18 -3.57 -20.29
CA GLU A 685 -8.35 -4.36 -19.89
C GLU A 685 -9.07 -4.97 -21.09
N TRP A 686 -9.09 -4.29 -22.25
CA TRP A 686 -9.61 -4.84 -23.50
C TRP A 686 -8.80 -6.05 -23.95
N ALA A 687 -7.48 -5.91 -23.96
CA ALA A 687 -6.58 -7.02 -24.33
C ALA A 687 -6.68 -8.20 -23.34
N ASN A 688 -6.83 -7.92 -22.04
CA ASN A 688 -7.02 -8.94 -21.02
C ASN A 688 -8.33 -9.69 -21.23
N ALA A 689 -9.43 -8.99 -21.53
CA ALA A 689 -10.72 -9.61 -21.77
C ALA A 689 -10.71 -10.53 -23.02
N LEU A 690 -10.05 -10.08 -24.11
CA LEU A 690 -9.99 -10.83 -25.36
C LEU A 690 -9.19 -12.15 -25.26
N LYS A 691 -8.29 -12.26 -24.30
CA LYS A 691 -7.49 -13.47 -24.07
C LYS A 691 -8.29 -14.61 -23.41
N ASP A 692 -9.45 -14.31 -22.80
CA ASP A 692 -10.19 -15.24 -21.97
C ASP A 692 -11.61 -15.48 -22.51
N PRO A 693 -11.90 -16.66 -23.08
CA PRO A 693 -13.24 -17.01 -23.59
C PRO A 693 -14.35 -16.93 -22.54
N GLU A 694 -14.06 -17.16 -21.26
CA GLU A 694 -15.05 -17.04 -20.19
C GLU A 694 -15.45 -15.59 -19.95
N LYS A 695 -14.50 -14.67 -20.04
CA LYS A 695 -14.77 -13.23 -19.96
C LYS A 695 -15.63 -12.75 -21.14
N LEU A 696 -15.39 -13.28 -22.33
CA LEU A 696 -16.14 -12.94 -23.55
C LEU A 696 -17.62 -13.37 -23.51
N LYS A 697 -17.97 -14.39 -22.74
CA LYS A 697 -19.38 -14.80 -22.57
C LYS A 697 -20.29 -13.70 -22.02
N ARG A 698 -19.74 -12.69 -21.39
CA ARG A 698 -20.49 -11.56 -20.81
C ARG A 698 -20.96 -10.56 -21.85
N PHE A 699 -20.32 -10.54 -23.02
CA PHE A 699 -20.64 -9.61 -24.11
C PHE A 699 -21.72 -10.20 -25.02
N ARG A 700 -22.83 -10.65 -24.41
CA ARG A 700 -24.03 -11.14 -25.09
C ARG A 700 -25.23 -10.34 -24.63
N THR A 701 -26.01 -9.85 -25.56
CA THR A 701 -27.24 -9.09 -25.26
C THR A 701 -28.27 -10.01 -24.58
N PHE A 702 -28.48 -11.19 -25.14
CA PHE A 702 -29.41 -12.21 -24.62
C PHE A 702 -28.76 -13.60 -24.58
N VAL A 703 -29.15 -14.42 -23.59
CA VAL A 703 -28.60 -15.77 -23.40
C VAL A 703 -28.96 -16.70 -24.55
N ASN A 704 -30.16 -16.55 -25.10
CA ASN A 704 -30.73 -17.48 -26.09
C ASN A 704 -30.81 -16.89 -27.53
N GLN A 705 -30.22 -15.71 -27.75
CA GLN A 705 -30.25 -15.05 -29.05
C GLN A 705 -28.84 -14.61 -29.45
N GLN A 706 -28.47 -14.82 -30.70
CA GLN A 706 -27.26 -14.25 -31.29
C GLN A 706 -27.57 -12.88 -31.88
N GLY A 707 -26.68 -11.90 -31.64
CA GLY A 707 -26.81 -10.55 -32.20
C GLY A 707 -27.21 -9.50 -31.18
N GLY A 708 -27.61 -8.35 -31.70
CA GLY A 708 -27.92 -7.16 -30.91
C GLY A 708 -29.32 -7.16 -30.33
N ASP A 709 -29.62 -6.09 -29.59
CA ASP A 709 -30.94 -5.82 -29.05
C ASP A 709 -31.84 -5.29 -30.19
N PRO A 710 -32.89 -6.00 -30.58
CA PRO A 710 -33.79 -5.58 -31.64
C PRO A 710 -34.61 -4.32 -31.27
N ASP A 711 -34.73 -4.03 -29.97
CA ASP A 711 -35.47 -2.86 -29.50
C ASP A 711 -34.66 -1.56 -29.63
N ILE A 712 -33.35 -1.65 -29.88
CA ILE A 712 -32.51 -0.48 -30.15
C ILE A 712 -32.65 -0.09 -31.62
N GLN A 713 -33.47 0.92 -31.86
CA GLN A 713 -33.69 1.50 -33.20
C GLN A 713 -32.69 2.62 -33.46
N PHE A 714 -32.33 2.80 -34.73
CA PHE A 714 -31.37 3.81 -35.17
C PHE A 714 -31.94 4.71 -36.25
N VAL A 715 -31.49 5.95 -36.24
CA VAL A 715 -31.81 6.96 -37.27
C VAL A 715 -30.52 7.65 -37.72
N GLU A 716 -30.58 8.22 -38.93
CA GLU A 716 -29.46 9.03 -39.43
C GLU A 716 -29.61 10.48 -38.96
N GLU A 717 -28.53 11.05 -38.45
CA GLU A 717 -28.45 12.46 -38.09
C GLU A 717 -27.06 13.01 -38.48
N ARG A 718 -27.03 14.04 -39.30
CA ARG A 718 -25.79 14.67 -39.78
C ARG A 718 -24.85 13.71 -40.50
N GLY A 719 -25.40 12.79 -41.31
CA GLY A 719 -24.64 11.81 -42.06
C GLY A 719 -24.00 10.72 -41.21
N GLN A 720 -24.48 10.51 -39.99
CA GLN A 720 -24.03 9.48 -39.08
C GLN A 720 -25.21 8.80 -38.39
N ARG A 721 -25.08 7.50 -38.08
CA ARG A 721 -26.12 6.72 -37.41
C ARG A 721 -26.08 6.98 -35.90
N ARG A 722 -27.24 7.20 -35.29
CA ARG A 722 -27.43 7.28 -33.85
C ARG A 722 -28.68 6.54 -33.39
N PRO A 723 -28.70 6.07 -32.12
CA PRO A 723 -29.94 5.54 -31.55
C PRO A 723 -31.07 6.58 -31.49
N VAL A 724 -32.29 6.10 -31.64
CA VAL A 724 -33.53 6.89 -31.51
C VAL A 724 -33.64 7.38 -30.07
N ARG A 725 -34.07 8.62 -29.86
CA ARG A 725 -34.31 9.18 -28.54
C ARG A 725 -35.69 8.74 -28.02
N ALA A 726 -35.84 8.75 -26.68
CA ALA A 726 -37.08 8.33 -26.04
C ALA A 726 -38.30 9.14 -26.47
N ASP A 727 -38.13 10.43 -26.78
CA ASP A 727 -39.16 11.32 -27.29
C ASP A 727 -39.48 11.08 -28.76
N GLU A 728 -38.58 10.51 -29.51
CA GLU A 728 -38.79 10.14 -30.93
C GLU A 728 -39.48 8.76 -31.05
N LEU A 729 -39.31 7.84 -30.11
CA LEU A 729 -39.98 6.53 -30.06
C LEU A 729 -41.52 6.69 -29.97
N ALA A 730 -42.02 7.75 -29.38
CA ALA A 730 -43.47 8.02 -29.30
C ALA A 730 -44.13 8.40 -30.65
N LEU A 731 -43.32 8.67 -31.66
CA LEU A 731 -43.77 9.00 -33.02
C LEU A 731 -43.77 7.78 -33.97
N ILE A 732 -43.26 6.66 -33.56
CA ILE A 732 -43.27 5.41 -34.34
C ILE A 732 -44.52 4.64 -33.95
N PRO A 733 -45.47 4.39 -34.87
CA PRO A 733 -46.70 3.66 -34.55
C PRO A 733 -46.33 2.25 -34.08
N LEU A 734 -46.76 1.89 -32.88
CA LEU A 734 -46.54 0.58 -32.26
C LEU A 734 -47.29 -0.59 -32.94
N PHE A 735 -48.07 -0.33 -34.00
CA PHE A 735 -48.82 -1.34 -34.73
C PHE A 735 -48.81 -1.03 -36.25
N GLU A 736 -48.04 -1.78 -37.03
CA GLU A 736 -48.55 -2.21 -38.33
C GLU A 736 -49.47 -3.42 -38.04
N GLU A 737 -50.76 -3.25 -38.26
CA GLU A 737 -51.71 -4.39 -38.29
C GLU A 737 -51.23 -5.37 -39.35
N VAL A 738 -50.82 -6.56 -38.91
CA VAL A 738 -50.68 -7.69 -39.84
C VAL A 738 -52.07 -8.10 -40.29
N VAL A 739 -52.42 -7.70 -41.51
CA VAL A 739 -53.56 -8.23 -42.23
C VAL A 739 -53.22 -9.56 -42.85
#